data_5c49837e2af9d99dbcd22773ebfac70a
#
_entry.id   5c49837e2af9d99dbcd22773ebfac70a
#
_cell.length_a   1.000
_cell.length_b   1.000
_cell.length_c   1.000
_cell.angle_alpha   90.00
_cell.angle_beta   90.00
_cell.angle_gamma   90.00
#
_symmetry.space_group_name_H-M   'P 1'
#
loop_
_entity.id
_entity.type
_entity.pdbx_description
1 polymer ?
#
loop_
_entity_poly.entity_id
_entity_poly.type
_entity_poly.pdbx_seq_one_letter_code
_entity_poly.pdbx_strand_id
1 'polypeptide(L)'
;MDHIAEVFHLLSAKYKDGLFWVIAGDKNEMKVDQILNLNSNFKQCVDQPTRLNPPAMLDPIITDLHKYYQRPVCENPLEVDLDKSGSPSDHLMVVMTPLNNVNSIKGRQKKKIEFRPLNDEGFGNMKQILEEVKWDFIESESSVDQQMECFQNLLYKIFDISFPVKSKTIFNETEPFFTEKLIKLKRLKCREFNKHRMSAKYQSLNNIYKVELSKAKKSYYRKKIRNLRTSNPRMWHKQLKILMTGSESQELPEVESIKHLPDSEQAELIADKFAEVSNLYDELDRNAINVPSFSEIDIPKFTEKEVIVVIESLAINKSVRKNDVPAKILKHFAKYLGKPLSMIINNAISNGIWPDILKTEIVTPIPKVNEPKEIDDLRNISGLMNFNKVMEKLICKLVIEDMKGNMDSSQFGNLKGVSIQHYLVKMLDRVLSAIDKNSQGEVVAVVATFVDWKQAFPRQCPTLAIKSFIRNGVRPALIPIIMSFFENRRMMVKWHGVLSELKKLKGGGPQGSTWGVLSYMSQSNDNADMVPPEDRFKYFDDLTFLEIINLLNIGIATYNLKEHVPNNIPVHNQIVKSDQLLSQGYVEKINEWTERNKMVLNAKKSKNMIFNFTKQHQFMTSIELKGQKLEMLDEIKLLGTIITSDLKWDRNTEKIVKSSNAAMRVLHAASKFINERKILKEIYYVYVRSRLEHSAVVWNSSLTQKNINDLERVQKAAVRVIYGNNNYVSYLQALQELGMDSLADRREKMCLKFAKNCLKIDNMKQLFPRYVSKCPMLTRNKCKYAVNRSLTERYRRSAIPDMQRKLNKSLMEQRKLMNNIVTSEL
;
A
#
# COMPACT_ATOMS: atom_id res chain seq x y z
N MET A 1 -43.56 -4.76 46.80
CA MET A 1 -43.21 -5.87 45.86
C MET A 1 -44.31 -6.11 44.85
N ASP A 2 -45.54 -6.24 45.32
CA ASP A 2 -46.68 -6.56 44.43
C ASP A 2 -46.87 -5.55 43.28
N HIS A 3 -46.67 -4.28 43.55
CA HIS A 3 -46.73 -3.23 42.54
C HIS A 3 -45.64 -3.33 41.48
N ILE A 4 -44.38 -3.66 41.87
CA ILE A 4 -43.27 -3.89 40.90
C ILE A 4 -43.58 -5.12 40.07
N ALA A 5 -44.08 -6.19 40.65
CA ALA A 5 -44.42 -7.39 39.92
C ALA A 5 -45.62 -7.14 38.97
N GLU A 6 -46.62 -6.40 39.40
CA GLU A 6 -47.76 -6.00 38.59
C GLU A 6 -47.37 -5.15 37.38
N VAL A 7 -46.54 -4.09 37.59
CA VAL A 7 -45.98 -3.25 36.51
C VAL A 7 -45.12 -4.08 35.56
N PHE A 8 -44.30 -4.99 36.08
CA PHE A 8 -43.47 -5.88 35.25
C PHE A 8 -44.35 -6.76 34.36
N HIS A 9 -45.40 -7.38 34.91
CA HIS A 9 -46.32 -8.23 34.16
C HIS A 9 -47.13 -7.45 33.13
N LEU A 10 -47.64 -6.28 33.50
CA LEU A 10 -48.41 -5.38 32.64
C LEU A 10 -47.59 -4.91 31.43
N LEU A 11 -46.39 -4.42 31.67
CA LEU A 11 -45.49 -3.95 30.60
C LEU A 11 -44.97 -5.11 29.73
N SER A 12 -44.63 -6.22 30.35
CA SER A 12 -44.21 -7.44 29.59
C SER A 12 -45.34 -8.00 28.74
N ALA A 13 -46.57 -7.91 29.16
CA ALA A 13 -47.76 -8.31 28.36
C ALA A 13 -48.02 -7.31 27.22
N LYS A 14 -47.85 -6.03 27.46
CA LYS A 14 -48.08 -4.96 26.46
C LYS A 14 -47.06 -4.91 25.37
N TYR A 15 -45.77 -5.14 25.69
CA TYR A 15 -44.62 -5.00 24.79
C TYR A 15 -43.91 -6.34 24.61
N LYS A 16 -44.54 -7.29 23.95
CA LYS A 16 -44.15 -8.72 23.83
C LYS A 16 -42.70 -9.02 23.41
N ASP A 17 -42.00 -8.09 22.74
CA ASP A 17 -40.62 -8.27 22.32
C ASP A 17 -39.88 -6.90 22.32
N GLY A 18 -38.84 -6.76 23.10
CA GLY A 18 -37.93 -5.62 22.99
C GLY A 18 -37.86 -4.68 24.22
N LEU A 19 -38.41 -5.07 25.36
CA LEU A 19 -38.16 -4.36 26.61
C LEU A 19 -36.87 -4.86 27.25
N PHE A 20 -36.05 -3.92 27.65
CA PHE A 20 -34.94 -4.14 28.57
C PHE A 20 -35.29 -3.50 29.91
N TRP A 21 -34.88 -4.14 30.98
CA TRP A 21 -35.25 -3.74 32.31
C TRP A 21 -34.04 -3.28 33.09
N VAL A 22 -34.16 -2.12 33.71
CA VAL A 22 -33.21 -1.65 34.76
C VAL A 22 -34.09 -1.25 35.95
N ILE A 23 -33.94 -1.95 37.05
CA ILE A 23 -34.62 -1.69 38.30
C ILE A 23 -33.53 -1.21 39.26
N ALA A 24 -33.59 0.04 39.66
CA ALA A 24 -32.62 0.67 40.54
C ALA A 24 -33.36 1.55 41.57
N GLY A 25 -32.77 1.69 42.71
CA GLY A 25 -33.30 2.55 43.79
C GLY A 25 -33.00 2.00 45.16
N ASP A 26 -33.31 2.79 46.20
CA ASP A 26 -33.17 2.39 47.58
C ASP A 26 -34.18 1.30 47.91
N LYS A 27 -33.68 0.12 48.26
CA LYS A 27 -34.52 -1.03 48.58
C LYS A 27 -35.13 -1.03 49.97
N ASN A 28 -34.53 -0.24 50.89
CA ASN A 28 -34.88 -0.29 52.31
C ASN A 28 -35.03 -1.73 52.84
N GLU A 29 -36.21 -2.17 53.16
CA GLU A 29 -36.50 -3.52 53.66
C GLU A 29 -36.85 -4.55 52.55
N MET A 30 -36.78 -4.16 51.26
CA MET A 30 -37.20 -5.02 50.15
C MET A 30 -36.18 -6.16 49.88
N LYS A 31 -36.67 -7.40 49.77
CA LYS A 31 -35.84 -8.57 49.45
C LYS A 31 -35.58 -8.62 47.94
N VAL A 32 -34.33 -8.45 47.55
CA VAL A 32 -33.84 -8.45 46.17
C VAL A 32 -34.19 -9.77 45.43
N ASP A 33 -34.18 -10.90 46.13
CA ASP A 33 -34.52 -12.24 45.60
C ASP A 33 -35.91 -12.29 44.95
N GLN A 34 -36.85 -11.55 45.51
CA GLN A 34 -38.22 -11.49 44.97
C GLN A 34 -38.27 -10.77 43.60
N ILE A 35 -37.38 -9.80 43.34
CA ILE A 35 -37.28 -9.14 42.03
C ILE A 35 -36.51 -10.03 41.05
N LEU A 36 -35.47 -10.70 41.49
CA LEU A 36 -34.71 -11.61 40.65
C LEU A 36 -35.55 -12.79 40.12
N ASN A 37 -36.52 -13.20 40.91
CA ASN A 37 -37.45 -14.29 40.52
C ASN A 37 -38.46 -13.86 39.45
N LEU A 38 -38.67 -12.57 39.17
CA LEU A 38 -39.59 -12.11 38.12
C LEU A 38 -39.06 -12.45 36.70
N ASN A 39 -37.76 -12.49 36.51
CA ASN A 39 -37.16 -12.85 35.23
C ASN A 39 -35.83 -13.56 35.42
N SER A 40 -35.69 -14.75 34.83
CA SER A 40 -34.45 -15.55 34.89
C SER A 40 -33.20 -14.89 34.30
N ASN A 41 -33.35 -13.82 33.54
CA ASN A 41 -32.25 -13.03 32.99
C ASN A 41 -31.83 -11.88 33.90
N PHE A 42 -32.61 -11.57 34.92
CA PHE A 42 -32.26 -10.54 35.89
C PHE A 42 -31.02 -10.93 36.69
N LYS A 43 -30.15 -9.97 36.86
CA LYS A 43 -28.96 -10.08 37.67
C LYS A 43 -28.77 -8.80 38.47
N GLN A 44 -28.50 -8.94 39.76
CA GLN A 44 -28.07 -7.84 40.55
C GLN A 44 -26.59 -7.54 40.22
N CYS A 45 -26.31 -6.28 39.92
CA CYS A 45 -24.98 -5.85 39.47
C CYS A 45 -24.15 -5.24 40.60
N VAL A 46 -24.77 -4.65 41.63
CA VAL A 46 -24.11 -4.05 42.79
C VAL A 46 -23.81 -5.14 43.81
N ASP A 47 -22.55 -5.30 44.17
CA ASP A 47 -22.07 -6.28 45.13
C ASP A 47 -21.21 -5.67 46.28
N GLN A 48 -21.25 -4.34 46.41
CA GLN A 48 -20.54 -3.57 47.41
C GLN A 48 -21.56 -2.82 48.27
N PRO A 49 -21.21 -2.47 49.50
CA PRO A 49 -22.03 -1.59 50.34
C PRO A 49 -22.24 -0.24 49.66
N THR A 50 -23.47 0.20 49.57
CA THR A 50 -23.87 1.54 49.05
C THR A 50 -24.15 2.55 50.15
N ARG A 51 -24.21 2.09 51.40
CA ARG A 51 -24.26 2.93 52.61
C ARG A 51 -23.04 2.59 53.46
N LEU A 52 -22.40 3.59 54.02
CA LEU A 52 -21.14 3.41 54.76
C LEU A 52 -21.34 3.21 56.26
N ASN A 53 -22.39 3.81 56.87
CA ASN A 53 -22.63 3.76 58.31
C ASN A 53 -24.08 3.51 58.70
N PRO A 54 -24.46 2.32 59.20
CA PRO A 54 -23.70 1.08 59.14
C PRO A 54 -23.54 0.59 57.70
N PRO A 55 -22.51 -0.14 57.33
CA PRO A 55 -22.33 -0.65 55.96
C PRO A 55 -23.48 -1.54 55.55
N ALA A 56 -24.19 -1.18 54.49
CA ALA A 56 -25.31 -1.91 53.96
C ALA A 56 -25.45 -1.69 52.43
N MET A 57 -25.91 -2.71 51.72
CA MET A 57 -26.24 -2.60 50.30
C MET A 57 -27.71 -2.25 50.17
N LEU A 58 -28.02 -0.96 50.03
CA LEU A 58 -29.39 -0.46 49.97
C LEU A 58 -29.83 -0.08 48.56
N ASP A 59 -28.91 0.22 47.66
CA ASP A 59 -29.19 0.70 46.32
C ASP A 59 -28.83 -0.35 45.26
N PRO A 60 -29.62 -1.43 45.08
CA PRO A 60 -29.38 -2.42 44.08
C PRO A 60 -29.65 -1.92 42.67
N ILE A 61 -28.86 -2.37 41.68
CA ILE A 61 -29.19 -2.28 40.27
C ILE A 61 -29.43 -3.68 39.77
N ILE A 62 -30.67 -3.98 39.38
CA ILE A 62 -31.10 -5.28 38.85
C ILE A 62 -31.42 -5.09 37.37
N THR A 63 -30.78 -5.82 36.48
CA THR A 63 -31.00 -5.67 35.05
C THR A 63 -30.78 -6.98 34.28
N ASP A 64 -31.46 -7.13 33.15
CA ASP A 64 -31.21 -8.15 32.14
C ASP A 64 -30.10 -7.70 31.16
N LEU A 65 -29.61 -6.45 31.25
CA LEU A 65 -28.54 -5.86 30.43
C LEU A 65 -27.13 -6.01 31.06
N HIS A 66 -27.00 -6.78 32.17
CA HIS A 66 -25.75 -6.88 32.92
C HIS A 66 -24.51 -7.20 32.09
N LYS A 67 -24.64 -7.86 30.92
CA LYS A 67 -23.54 -8.20 30.00
C LYS A 67 -23.03 -7.03 29.16
N TYR A 68 -23.74 -5.92 29.17
CA TYR A 68 -23.44 -4.74 28.36
C TYR A 68 -22.84 -3.57 29.18
N TYR A 69 -22.68 -3.78 30.47
CA TYR A 69 -22.16 -2.79 31.38
C TYR A 69 -20.93 -3.33 32.14
N GLN A 70 -20.07 -2.41 32.52
CA GLN A 70 -18.97 -2.70 33.45
C GLN A 70 -19.53 -2.97 34.84
N ARG A 71 -18.72 -3.57 35.71
CA ARG A 71 -19.08 -3.73 37.12
C ARG A 71 -19.33 -2.33 37.71
N PRO A 72 -20.47 -2.13 38.41
CA PRO A 72 -20.78 -0.84 39.02
C PRO A 72 -19.69 -0.41 40.02
N VAL A 73 -19.41 0.87 40.03
CA VAL A 73 -18.48 1.49 40.98
C VAL A 73 -19.33 2.33 41.97
N CYS A 74 -19.07 2.16 43.26
CA CYS A 74 -19.67 2.96 44.30
C CYS A 74 -18.69 4.09 44.67
N GLU A 75 -19.08 5.33 44.43
CA GLU A 75 -18.27 6.54 44.64
C GLU A 75 -18.95 7.46 45.66
N ASN A 76 -18.16 8.31 46.35
CA ASN A 76 -18.72 9.34 47.20
C ASN A 76 -19.53 10.31 46.33
N PRO A 77 -20.69 10.78 46.81
CA PRO A 77 -21.46 11.80 46.10
C PRO A 77 -20.63 13.06 45.92
N LEU A 78 -20.77 13.69 44.75
CA LEU A 78 -20.13 14.96 44.48
C LEU A 78 -20.61 15.99 45.48
N GLU A 79 -19.75 16.94 45.86
CA GLU A 79 -20.00 17.98 46.91
C GLU A 79 -21.27 18.84 46.70
N VAL A 80 -22.02 18.62 45.61
CA VAL A 80 -23.21 19.38 45.22
C VAL A 80 -24.51 18.76 45.75
N ASP A 81 -24.51 17.49 46.19
CA ASP A 81 -25.71 16.81 46.69
C ASP A 81 -25.81 16.89 48.24
N LEU A 82 -25.99 18.11 48.72
CA LEU A 82 -26.46 18.31 50.08
C LEU A 82 -27.98 18.08 50.14
N ASP A 83 -28.44 17.27 51.08
CA ASP A 83 -29.86 17.16 51.34
C ASP A 83 -30.44 18.51 51.77
N LYS A 84 -31.75 18.63 51.86
CA LYS A 84 -32.40 19.88 52.31
C LYS A 84 -32.02 20.34 53.75
N SER A 85 -31.33 19.51 54.51
CA SER A 85 -30.81 19.79 55.85
C SER A 85 -29.33 20.27 55.83
N GLY A 86 -28.66 20.20 54.67
CA GLY A 86 -27.26 20.60 54.53
C GLY A 86 -26.25 19.50 54.95
N SER A 87 -26.70 18.29 55.24
CA SER A 87 -25.86 17.16 55.59
C SER A 87 -25.45 16.34 54.36
N PRO A 88 -24.21 15.83 54.29
CA PRO A 88 -23.84 14.93 53.21
C PRO A 88 -24.64 13.63 53.26
N SER A 89 -25.05 13.09 52.14
CA SER A 89 -25.72 11.81 52.04
C SER A 89 -24.86 10.68 52.58
N ASP A 90 -25.41 9.78 53.36
CA ASP A 90 -24.75 8.59 53.86
C ASP A 90 -24.76 7.43 52.81
N HIS A 91 -25.43 7.64 51.66
CA HIS A 91 -25.41 6.76 50.52
C HIS A 91 -24.33 7.13 49.52
N LEU A 92 -23.66 6.12 48.98
CA LEU A 92 -22.71 6.22 47.86
C LEU A 92 -23.46 6.31 46.53
N MET A 93 -22.91 7.10 45.63
CA MET A 93 -23.39 7.14 44.26
C MET A 93 -22.99 5.85 43.51
N VAL A 94 -23.96 5.14 42.98
CA VAL A 94 -23.69 3.92 42.17
C VAL A 94 -23.63 4.27 40.69
N VAL A 95 -22.44 4.15 40.09
CA VAL A 95 -22.22 4.44 38.66
C VAL A 95 -22.08 3.15 37.89
N MET A 96 -22.94 2.93 36.90
CA MET A 96 -22.90 1.79 36.00
C MET A 96 -22.55 2.27 34.58
N THR A 97 -21.34 1.95 34.11
CA THR A 97 -20.80 2.41 32.84
C THR A 97 -21.02 1.35 31.76
N PRO A 98 -21.53 1.70 30.57
CA PRO A 98 -21.63 0.73 29.48
C PRO A 98 -20.24 0.28 29.03
N LEU A 99 -20.11 -0.98 28.64
CA LEU A 99 -18.89 -1.48 27.98
C LEU A 99 -18.67 -0.70 26.68
N ASN A 100 -17.48 -0.16 26.48
CA ASN A 100 -17.12 0.66 25.29
C ASN A 100 -17.33 -0.04 23.94
N ASN A 101 -17.70 -1.30 23.90
CA ASN A 101 -18.01 -2.11 22.73
C ASN A 101 -19.48 -2.55 22.63
N VAL A 102 -20.40 -1.82 23.23
CA VAL A 102 -21.80 -2.00 22.86
C VAL A 102 -21.94 -1.45 21.44
N ASN A 103 -21.76 -2.31 20.46
CA ASN A 103 -22.31 -2.04 19.14
C ASN A 103 -23.76 -1.68 19.38
N SER A 104 -24.09 -0.38 19.28
CA SER A 104 -25.45 0.08 19.33
C SER A 104 -26.28 -0.91 18.52
N ILE A 105 -27.37 -1.43 19.08
CA ILE A 105 -28.35 -2.18 18.31
C ILE A 105 -28.84 -1.19 17.26
N LYS A 106 -28.10 -1.12 16.16
CA LYS A 106 -28.42 -0.29 14.99
C LYS A 106 -29.71 -0.90 14.49
N GLY A 107 -30.83 -0.29 14.84
CA GLY A 107 -32.11 -0.63 14.26
C GLY A 107 -31.92 -0.73 12.74
N ARG A 108 -32.70 -1.57 12.07
CA ARG A 108 -32.59 -1.81 10.61
C ARG A 108 -32.40 -0.51 9.84
N GLN A 109 -31.16 -0.09 9.65
CA GLN A 109 -30.85 1.09 8.85
C GLN A 109 -31.11 0.74 7.37
N LYS A 110 -32.10 1.39 6.82
CA LYS A 110 -32.35 1.38 5.38
C LYS A 110 -31.29 2.24 4.71
N LYS A 111 -30.38 1.64 3.98
CA LYS A 111 -29.42 2.38 3.17
C LYS A 111 -29.92 2.40 1.73
N LYS A 112 -30.21 3.58 1.20
CA LYS A 112 -30.51 3.78 -0.23
C LYS A 112 -29.17 3.83 -0.97
N ILE A 113 -28.96 2.92 -1.91
CA ILE A 113 -27.78 2.89 -2.75
C ILE A 113 -28.20 3.23 -4.17
N GLU A 114 -27.53 4.21 -4.76
CA GLU A 114 -27.67 4.55 -6.16
C GLU A 114 -26.60 3.81 -6.97
N PHE A 115 -26.98 3.26 -8.09
CA PHE A 115 -26.09 2.53 -8.99
C PHE A 115 -26.56 2.63 -10.45
N ARG A 116 -25.64 2.45 -11.37
CA ARG A 116 -25.95 2.36 -12.81
C ARG A 116 -25.79 0.91 -13.27
N PRO A 117 -26.86 0.25 -13.73
CA PRO A 117 -26.74 -1.09 -14.30
C PRO A 117 -26.10 -0.97 -15.69
N LEU A 118 -24.92 -1.55 -15.88
CA LEU A 118 -24.25 -1.64 -17.18
C LEU A 118 -24.74 -2.93 -17.87
N ASN A 119 -25.90 -2.87 -18.52
CA ASN A 119 -26.57 -3.96 -19.21
C ASN A 119 -26.39 -3.85 -20.74
N ASP A 120 -26.69 -4.93 -21.47
CA ASP A 120 -26.50 -5.01 -22.91
C ASP A 120 -27.40 -4.01 -23.66
N GLU A 121 -28.61 -3.74 -23.19
CA GLU A 121 -29.52 -2.71 -23.72
C GLU A 121 -28.86 -1.32 -23.71
N GLY A 122 -28.29 -0.92 -22.57
CA GLY A 122 -27.57 0.37 -22.47
C GLY A 122 -26.36 0.43 -23.39
N PHE A 123 -25.63 -0.68 -23.58
CA PHE A 123 -24.54 -0.72 -24.56
C PHE A 123 -25.05 -0.59 -25.99
N GLY A 124 -26.19 -1.21 -26.33
CA GLY A 124 -26.86 -1.09 -27.63
C GLY A 124 -27.31 0.34 -27.92
N ASN A 125 -28.01 0.97 -26.97
CA ASN A 125 -28.48 2.34 -27.09
C ASN A 125 -27.31 3.34 -27.25
N MET A 126 -26.28 3.22 -26.43
CA MET A 126 -25.10 4.10 -26.52
C MET A 126 -24.37 3.93 -27.86
N LYS A 127 -24.31 2.69 -28.38
CA LYS A 127 -23.70 2.42 -29.69
C LYS A 127 -24.47 3.14 -30.81
N GLN A 128 -25.79 2.97 -30.84
CA GLN A 128 -26.63 3.61 -31.86
C GLN A 128 -26.48 5.13 -31.85
N ILE A 129 -26.54 5.75 -30.67
CA ILE A 129 -26.36 7.22 -30.57
C ILE A 129 -24.97 7.63 -31.05
N LEU A 130 -23.90 6.92 -30.66
CA LEU A 130 -22.54 7.29 -31.06
C LEU A 130 -22.26 7.09 -32.54
N GLU A 131 -23.01 6.22 -33.26
CA GLU A 131 -22.94 6.02 -34.69
C GLU A 131 -23.58 7.20 -35.45
N GLU A 132 -24.55 7.87 -34.85
CA GLU A 132 -25.26 9.03 -35.43
C GLU A 132 -24.58 10.37 -35.10
N VAL A 133 -23.74 10.42 -34.04
CA VAL A 133 -23.07 11.66 -33.62
C VAL A 133 -22.06 12.12 -34.68
N LYS A 134 -22.31 13.30 -35.25
CA LYS A 134 -21.34 14.01 -36.09
C LYS A 134 -20.45 14.87 -35.19
N TRP A 135 -19.16 14.59 -35.17
CA TRP A 135 -18.19 15.28 -34.31
C TRP A 135 -17.66 16.61 -34.91
N ASP A 136 -18.17 17.04 -36.06
CA ASP A 136 -17.69 18.22 -36.79
C ASP A 136 -17.86 19.51 -35.99
N PHE A 137 -18.82 19.54 -35.04
CA PHE A 137 -18.99 20.67 -34.13
C PHE A 137 -17.76 20.98 -33.27
N ILE A 138 -16.89 19.99 -33.04
CA ILE A 138 -15.63 20.20 -32.29
C ILE A 138 -14.72 21.17 -33.04
N GLU A 139 -14.71 21.12 -34.38
CA GLU A 139 -13.91 22.02 -35.21
C GLU A 139 -14.49 23.47 -35.29
N SER A 140 -15.80 23.64 -35.05
CA SER A 140 -16.43 24.95 -35.02
C SER A 140 -16.24 25.69 -33.68
N GLU A 141 -15.88 25.01 -32.61
CA GLU A 141 -15.62 25.64 -31.31
C GLU A 141 -14.32 26.43 -31.31
N SER A 142 -14.38 27.65 -30.77
CA SER A 142 -13.29 28.63 -30.87
C SER A 142 -12.10 28.35 -29.98
N SER A 143 -12.28 27.56 -28.89
CA SER A 143 -11.22 27.26 -27.94
C SER A 143 -11.13 25.79 -27.59
N VAL A 144 -9.94 25.35 -27.26
CA VAL A 144 -9.66 23.96 -26.79
C VAL A 144 -10.46 23.62 -25.53
N ASP A 145 -10.66 24.58 -24.65
CA ASP A 145 -11.46 24.40 -23.41
C ASP A 145 -12.91 24.09 -23.74
N GLN A 146 -13.51 24.86 -24.67
CA GLN A 146 -14.88 24.63 -25.14
C GLN A 146 -15.01 23.30 -25.87
N GLN A 147 -14.05 22.95 -26.74
CA GLN A 147 -14.03 21.67 -27.46
C GLN A 147 -14.07 20.47 -26.45
N MET A 148 -13.21 20.50 -25.44
CA MET A 148 -13.17 19.44 -24.46
C MET A 148 -14.40 19.41 -23.54
N GLU A 149 -14.92 20.59 -23.19
CA GLU A 149 -16.12 20.70 -22.34
C GLU A 149 -17.37 20.21 -23.09
N CYS A 150 -17.58 20.65 -24.34
CA CYS A 150 -18.69 20.17 -25.17
C CYS A 150 -18.61 18.65 -25.39
N PHE A 151 -17.41 18.12 -25.71
CA PHE A 151 -17.19 16.70 -25.88
C PHE A 151 -17.51 15.92 -24.60
N GLN A 152 -16.99 16.35 -23.45
CA GLN A 152 -17.21 15.71 -22.17
C GLN A 152 -18.69 15.72 -21.78
N ASN A 153 -19.35 16.87 -21.92
CA ASN A 153 -20.76 17.04 -21.55
C ASN A 153 -21.70 16.24 -22.45
N LEU A 154 -21.43 16.21 -23.75
CA LEU A 154 -22.21 15.39 -24.69
C LEU A 154 -22.06 13.91 -24.38
N LEU A 155 -20.83 13.44 -24.24
CA LEU A 155 -20.56 12.04 -23.95
C LEU A 155 -21.17 11.62 -22.59
N TYR A 156 -21.11 12.48 -21.58
CA TYR A 156 -21.73 12.22 -20.30
C TYR A 156 -23.25 12.15 -20.38
N LYS A 157 -23.89 13.03 -21.18
CA LYS A 157 -25.34 12.98 -21.46
C LYS A 157 -25.74 11.67 -22.15
N ILE A 158 -24.98 11.27 -23.18
CA ILE A 158 -25.22 9.99 -23.88
C ILE A 158 -25.09 8.82 -22.91
N PHE A 159 -24.07 8.84 -22.04
CA PHE A 159 -23.89 7.84 -21.00
C PHE A 159 -25.05 7.84 -19.99
N ASP A 160 -25.53 9.00 -19.57
CA ASP A 160 -26.63 9.14 -18.60
C ASP A 160 -27.95 8.61 -19.14
N ILE A 161 -28.26 8.90 -20.40
CA ILE A 161 -29.45 8.38 -21.12
C ILE A 161 -29.35 6.86 -21.28
N SER A 162 -28.19 6.35 -21.69
CA SER A 162 -28.00 4.93 -21.98
C SER A 162 -27.93 4.07 -20.71
N PHE A 163 -27.44 4.61 -19.61
CA PHE A 163 -27.27 3.93 -18.34
C PHE A 163 -27.87 4.77 -17.19
N PRO A 164 -29.20 4.92 -17.08
CA PRO A 164 -29.82 5.75 -16.05
C PRO A 164 -29.51 5.25 -14.63
N VAL A 165 -29.43 6.19 -13.69
CA VAL A 165 -29.23 5.90 -12.28
C VAL A 165 -30.47 5.19 -11.73
N LYS A 166 -30.26 4.02 -11.13
CA LYS A 166 -31.29 3.29 -10.38
C LYS A 166 -30.97 3.31 -8.90
N SER A 167 -31.99 3.40 -8.07
CA SER A 167 -31.84 3.32 -6.61
C SER A 167 -32.35 1.99 -6.08
N LYS A 168 -31.64 1.42 -5.12
CA LYS A 168 -32.04 0.21 -4.40
C LYS A 168 -31.89 0.42 -2.91
N THR A 169 -32.94 0.12 -2.17
CA THR A 169 -32.88 0.13 -0.71
C THR A 169 -32.30 -1.21 -0.24
N ILE A 170 -31.20 -1.17 0.48
CA ILE A 170 -30.57 -2.34 1.10
C ILE A 170 -30.81 -2.28 2.60
N PHE A 171 -31.24 -3.40 3.17
CA PHE A 171 -31.36 -3.57 4.61
C PHE A 171 -30.10 -4.25 5.13
N ASN A 172 -29.46 -3.70 6.16
CA ASN A 172 -28.16 -4.16 6.66
C ASN A 172 -28.18 -5.52 7.38
N GLU A 173 -29.30 -6.27 7.44
CA GLU A 173 -29.43 -7.35 8.43
C GLU A 173 -29.69 -8.78 7.92
N THR A 174 -29.76 -9.04 6.65
CA THR A 174 -29.77 -10.43 6.21
C THR A 174 -28.41 -10.81 5.67
N GLU A 175 -27.68 -11.56 6.45
CA GLU A 175 -26.48 -12.22 5.99
C GLU A 175 -26.78 -12.90 4.65
N PRO A 176 -26.01 -12.68 3.59
CA PRO A 176 -26.36 -13.04 2.22
C PRO A 176 -26.46 -14.56 1.97
N PHE A 177 -26.09 -15.38 2.94
CA PHE A 177 -26.23 -16.84 2.91
C PHE A 177 -27.52 -17.36 3.59
N PHE A 178 -28.39 -16.46 4.09
CA PHE A 178 -29.68 -16.88 4.67
C PHE A 178 -30.64 -17.27 3.57
N THR A 179 -30.98 -18.57 3.52
CA THR A 179 -32.00 -19.13 2.65
C THR A 179 -33.36 -19.09 3.35
N GLU A 180 -34.47 -19.19 2.59
CA GLU A 180 -35.80 -19.29 3.17
C GLU A 180 -35.91 -20.42 4.18
N LYS A 181 -35.25 -21.57 3.89
CA LYS A 181 -35.19 -22.72 4.82
C LYS A 181 -34.55 -22.33 6.17
N LEU A 182 -33.45 -21.57 6.14
CA LEU A 182 -32.79 -21.12 7.36
C LEU A 182 -33.63 -20.11 8.12
N ILE A 183 -34.35 -19.22 7.43
CA ILE A 183 -35.26 -18.26 8.06
C ILE A 183 -36.39 -18.99 8.76
N LYS A 184 -36.99 -20.00 8.11
CA LYS A 184 -38.04 -20.84 8.72
C LYS A 184 -37.53 -21.59 9.95
N LEU A 185 -36.36 -22.22 9.86
CA LEU A 185 -35.71 -22.91 10.98
C LEU A 185 -35.38 -21.97 12.15
N LYS A 186 -34.86 -20.76 11.84
CA LYS A 186 -34.57 -19.72 12.85
C LYS A 186 -35.83 -19.34 13.60
N ARG A 187 -36.95 -19.10 12.86
CA ARG A 187 -38.27 -18.78 13.47
C ARG A 187 -38.81 -19.91 14.34
N LEU A 188 -38.75 -21.16 13.87
CA LEU A 188 -39.19 -22.33 14.64
C LEU A 188 -38.39 -22.49 15.93
N LYS A 189 -37.06 -22.40 15.83
CA LYS A 189 -36.13 -22.44 16.98
C LYS A 189 -36.46 -21.35 18.00
N CYS A 190 -36.64 -20.10 17.55
CA CYS A 190 -36.97 -18.98 18.44
C CYS A 190 -38.34 -19.17 19.11
N ARG A 191 -39.35 -19.65 18.36
CA ARG A 191 -40.69 -19.95 18.92
C ARG A 191 -40.62 -21.03 20.00
N GLU A 192 -39.87 -22.10 19.76
CA GLU A 192 -39.71 -23.18 20.73
C GLU A 192 -38.96 -22.70 21.98
N PHE A 193 -37.91 -21.91 21.80
CA PHE A 193 -37.17 -21.30 22.92
C PHE A 193 -38.05 -20.41 23.80
N ASN A 194 -38.92 -19.59 23.15
CA ASN A 194 -39.78 -18.68 23.88
C ASN A 194 -40.88 -19.41 24.66
N LYS A 195 -41.35 -20.59 24.14
CA LYS A 195 -42.37 -21.37 24.82
C LYS A 195 -41.81 -22.30 25.91
N HIS A 196 -40.72 -22.99 25.63
CA HIS A 196 -40.22 -24.11 26.42
C HIS A 196 -38.72 -24.00 26.77
N ARG A 197 -38.11 -22.82 26.63
CA ARG A 197 -36.69 -22.56 26.95
C ARG A 197 -35.78 -23.63 26.34
N MET A 198 -34.97 -24.32 27.15
CA MET A 198 -33.95 -25.29 26.76
C MET A 198 -34.52 -26.71 26.55
N SER A 199 -35.75 -26.87 26.08
CA SER A 199 -36.37 -28.18 25.83
C SER A 199 -35.49 -29.06 24.89
N ALA A 200 -35.66 -30.37 24.97
CA ALA A 200 -35.03 -31.34 24.07
C ALA A 200 -35.34 -31.02 22.59
N LYS A 201 -36.58 -30.56 22.31
CA LYS A 201 -36.98 -30.11 20.97
C LYS A 201 -36.22 -28.84 20.53
N TYR A 202 -36.00 -27.85 21.42
CA TYR A 202 -35.17 -26.69 21.14
C TYR A 202 -33.73 -27.09 20.81
N GLN A 203 -33.13 -28.00 21.61
CA GLN A 203 -31.79 -28.50 21.38
C GLN A 203 -31.63 -29.17 20.02
N SER A 204 -32.61 -30.01 19.64
CA SER A 204 -32.66 -30.64 18.32
C SER A 204 -32.77 -29.63 17.20
N LEU A 205 -33.71 -28.68 17.28
CA LEU A 205 -33.86 -27.60 16.29
C LEU A 205 -32.60 -26.72 16.18
N ASN A 206 -31.97 -26.45 17.30
CA ASN A 206 -30.71 -25.66 17.34
C ASN A 206 -29.55 -26.41 16.65
N ASN A 207 -29.46 -27.72 16.84
CA ASN A 207 -28.44 -28.53 16.16
C ASN A 207 -28.69 -28.59 14.64
N ILE A 208 -29.95 -28.84 14.23
CA ILE A 208 -30.34 -28.80 12.81
C ILE A 208 -30.04 -27.42 12.21
N TYR A 209 -30.38 -26.33 12.90
CA TYR A 209 -30.09 -24.97 12.45
C TYR A 209 -28.61 -24.70 12.29
N LYS A 210 -27.75 -25.13 13.26
CA LYS A 210 -26.28 -24.97 13.19
C LYS A 210 -25.70 -25.71 11.97
N VAL A 211 -26.17 -26.93 11.69
CA VAL A 211 -25.72 -27.74 10.54
C VAL A 211 -26.09 -27.07 9.22
N GLU A 212 -27.39 -26.68 9.08
CA GLU A 212 -27.89 -26.04 7.86
C GLU A 212 -27.26 -24.65 7.63
N LEU A 213 -27.00 -23.87 8.70
CA LEU A 213 -26.28 -22.62 8.64
C LEU A 213 -24.85 -22.82 8.12
N SER A 214 -24.15 -23.84 8.63
CA SER A 214 -22.80 -24.17 8.18
C SER A 214 -22.79 -24.56 6.70
N LYS A 215 -23.75 -25.37 6.25
CA LYS A 215 -23.90 -25.77 4.84
C LYS A 215 -24.16 -24.57 3.94
N ALA A 216 -25.10 -23.69 4.32
CA ALA A 216 -25.43 -22.49 3.56
C ALA A 216 -24.26 -21.52 3.44
N LYS A 217 -23.54 -21.27 4.54
CA LYS A 217 -22.30 -20.47 4.53
C LYS A 217 -21.26 -21.05 3.59
N LYS A 218 -20.99 -22.36 3.69
CA LYS A 218 -20.00 -23.04 2.81
C LYS A 218 -20.41 -22.92 1.33
N SER A 219 -21.68 -23.19 1.00
CA SER A 219 -22.16 -23.11 -0.38
C SER A 219 -22.05 -21.69 -0.95
N TYR A 220 -22.50 -20.68 -0.19
CA TYR A 220 -22.47 -19.29 -0.59
C TYR A 220 -21.04 -18.80 -0.86
N TYR A 221 -20.14 -18.96 0.10
CA TYR A 221 -18.76 -18.48 -0.06
C TYR A 221 -18.00 -19.25 -1.14
N ARG A 222 -18.23 -20.56 -1.28
CA ARG A 222 -17.66 -21.36 -2.38
C ARG A 222 -18.08 -20.81 -3.74
N LYS A 223 -19.39 -20.61 -3.95
CA LYS A 223 -19.91 -20.06 -5.21
C LYS A 223 -19.39 -18.65 -5.49
N LYS A 224 -19.41 -17.78 -4.47
CA LYS A 224 -18.98 -16.40 -4.59
C LYS A 224 -17.49 -16.28 -4.90
N ILE A 225 -16.62 -17.03 -4.20
CA ILE A 225 -15.18 -17.00 -4.42
C ILE A 225 -14.83 -17.56 -5.79
N ARG A 226 -15.47 -18.67 -6.21
CA ARG A 226 -15.26 -19.25 -7.54
C ARG A 226 -15.63 -18.26 -8.65
N ASN A 227 -16.79 -17.65 -8.58
CA ASN A 227 -17.28 -16.72 -9.60
C ASN A 227 -16.43 -15.42 -9.65
N LEU A 228 -16.15 -14.82 -8.50
CA LEU A 228 -15.37 -13.57 -8.44
C LEU A 228 -13.93 -13.71 -8.91
N ARG A 229 -13.35 -14.89 -8.80
CA ARG A 229 -11.97 -15.15 -9.22
C ARG A 229 -11.70 -14.75 -10.68
N THR A 230 -12.61 -15.06 -11.56
CA THR A 230 -12.50 -14.78 -13.01
C THR A 230 -13.18 -13.49 -13.42
N SER A 231 -14.34 -13.17 -12.81
CA SER A 231 -15.15 -12.03 -13.21
C SER A 231 -14.69 -10.71 -12.56
N ASN A 232 -14.20 -10.75 -11.31
CA ASN A 232 -13.79 -9.56 -10.57
C ASN A 232 -12.70 -9.84 -9.52
N PRO A 233 -11.40 -9.86 -9.90
CA PRO A 233 -10.31 -10.14 -9.00
C PRO A 233 -10.25 -9.22 -7.75
N ARG A 234 -10.61 -7.93 -7.89
CA ARG A 234 -10.63 -6.98 -6.77
C ARG A 234 -11.65 -7.39 -5.71
N MET A 235 -12.87 -7.76 -6.13
CA MET A 235 -13.91 -8.25 -5.22
C MET A 235 -13.55 -9.61 -4.64
N TRP A 236 -12.84 -10.45 -5.38
CA TRP A 236 -12.31 -11.71 -4.87
C TRP A 236 -11.35 -11.48 -3.68
N HIS A 237 -10.40 -10.56 -3.81
CA HIS A 237 -9.51 -10.18 -2.71
C HIS A 237 -10.28 -9.61 -1.51
N LYS A 238 -11.27 -8.73 -1.75
CA LYS A 238 -12.12 -8.17 -0.69
C LYS A 238 -12.84 -9.29 0.07
N GLN A 239 -13.43 -10.27 -0.63
CA GLN A 239 -14.13 -11.38 0.00
C GLN A 239 -13.20 -12.29 0.82
N LEU A 240 -12.00 -12.56 0.35
CA LEU A 240 -11.01 -13.32 1.11
C LEU A 240 -10.61 -12.58 2.40
N LYS A 241 -10.47 -11.26 2.36
CA LYS A 241 -10.21 -10.44 3.54
C LYS A 241 -11.36 -10.51 4.54
N ILE A 242 -12.61 -10.40 4.07
CA ILE A 242 -13.81 -10.54 4.90
C ILE A 242 -13.87 -11.91 5.59
N LEU A 243 -13.53 -13.00 4.88
CA LEU A 243 -13.46 -14.33 5.48
C LEU A 243 -12.42 -14.42 6.61
N MET A 244 -11.35 -13.64 6.53
CA MET A 244 -10.31 -13.60 7.55
C MET A 244 -10.73 -12.78 8.78
N THR A 245 -11.34 -11.61 8.56
CA THR A 245 -11.65 -10.64 9.63
C THR A 245 -13.03 -10.85 10.24
N GLY A 246 -13.91 -11.56 9.54
CA GLY A 246 -15.31 -11.76 9.96
C GLY A 246 -16.21 -10.53 9.77
N SER A 247 -15.65 -9.39 9.37
CA SER A 247 -16.41 -8.15 9.20
C SER A 247 -16.25 -7.57 7.79
N GLU A 248 -17.31 -6.96 7.28
CA GLU A 248 -17.32 -6.20 6.04
C GLU A 248 -16.94 -4.73 6.26
N SER A 249 -16.98 -4.28 7.52
CA SER A 249 -16.67 -2.90 7.89
C SER A 249 -15.19 -2.62 7.65
N GLN A 250 -14.89 -1.89 6.59
CA GLN A 250 -13.73 -1.02 6.62
C GLN A 250 -14.16 0.12 7.58
N GLU A 251 -13.59 0.13 8.76
CA GLU A 251 -13.58 1.35 9.55
C GLU A 251 -13.01 2.45 8.66
N LEU A 252 -13.75 3.54 8.56
CA LEU A 252 -13.26 4.71 7.85
C LEU A 252 -11.99 5.18 8.58
N PRO A 253 -10.95 5.60 7.86
CA PRO A 253 -9.75 6.09 8.52
C PRO A 253 -10.10 7.31 9.35
N GLU A 254 -9.71 7.32 10.62
CA GLU A 254 -9.88 8.47 11.53
C GLU A 254 -8.51 9.10 11.78
N VAL A 255 -8.47 10.42 11.90
CA VAL A 255 -7.29 11.19 12.31
C VAL A 255 -7.53 11.72 13.71
N GLU A 256 -6.68 11.38 14.66
CA GLU A 256 -6.87 11.64 16.08
C GLU A 256 -7.12 13.12 16.37
N SER A 257 -6.35 14.01 15.76
CA SER A 257 -6.43 15.47 16.02
C SER A 257 -7.75 16.10 15.56
N ILE A 258 -8.47 15.50 14.61
CA ILE A 258 -9.69 16.09 14.03
C ILE A 258 -10.93 15.19 14.15
N LYS A 259 -10.83 14.00 14.74
CA LYS A 259 -11.95 13.03 14.83
C LYS A 259 -13.20 13.54 15.55
N HIS A 260 -13.07 14.57 16.39
CA HIS A 260 -14.16 15.18 17.14
C HIS A 260 -15.03 16.12 16.30
N LEU A 261 -14.57 16.52 15.11
CA LEU A 261 -15.25 17.46 14.21
C LEU A 261 -16.21 16.72 13.25
N PRO A 262 -17.23 17.40 12.71
CA PRO A 262 -18.05 16.87 11.62
C PRO A 262 -17.23 16.52 10.37
N ASP A 263 -17.67 15.52 9.61
CA ASP A 263 -16.97 15.05 8.40
C ASP A 263 -16.71 16.15 7.36
N SER A 264 -17.62 17.15 7.27
CA SER A 264 -17.45 18.31 6.39
C SER A 264 -16.28 19.20 6.81
N GLU A 265 -16.16 19.48 8.10
CA GLU A 265 -15.07 20.28 8.65
C GLU A 265 -13.73 19.52 8.59
N GLN A 266 -13.74 18.20 8.86
CA GLN A 266 -12.57 17.36 8.66
C GLN A 266 -12.08 17.41 7.21
N ALA A 267 -13.00 17.30 6.22
CA ALA A 267 -12.67 17.36 4.80
C ALA A 267 -12.04 18.71 4.44
N GLU A 268 -12.55 19.80 5.01
CA GLU A 268 -12.07 21.17 4.78
C GLU A 268 -10.65 21.36 5.34
N LEU A 269 -10.44 21.01 6.62
CA LEU A 269 -9.13 21.11 7.26
C LEU A 269 -8.04 20.28 6.53
N ILE A 270 -8.41 19.09 6.06
CA ILE A 270 -7.48 18.26 5.27
C ILE A 270 -7.17 18.94 3.92
N ALA A 271 -8.18 19.56 3.28
CA ALA A 271 -7.99 20.28 2.01
C ALA A 271 -7.08 21.51 2.19
N ASP A 272 -7.31 22.30 3.24
CA ASP A 272 -6.48 23.46 3.57
C ASP A 272 -5.03 23.05 3.82
N LYS A 273 -4.81 21.98 4.61
CA LYS A 273 -3.46 21.49 4.91
C LYS A 273 -2.73 21.00 3.65
N PHE A 274 -3.43 20.32 2.74
CA PHE A 274 -2.84 19.88 1.47
C PHE A 274 -2.57 21.06 0.53
N ALA A 275 -3.46 22.06 0.48
CA ALA A 275 -3.28 23.26 -0.32
C ALA A 275 -2.13 24.14 0.22
N GLU A 276 -1.99 24.28 1.53
CA GLU A 276 -0.90 25.02 2.18
C GLU A 276 0.46 24.63 1.63
N VAL A 277 0.74 23.33 1.57
CA VAL A 277 2.02 22.82 1.06
C VAL A 277 2.22 23.11 -0.43
N SER A 278 1.15 22.99 -1.23
CA SER A 278 1.20 23.28 -2.67
C SER A 278 1.31 24.77 -2.97
N ASN A 279 0.87 25.62 -2.05
CA ASN A 279 0.84 27.09 -2.20
C ASN A 279 2.06 27.79 -1.58
N LEU A 280 3.11 27.03 -1.24
CA LEU A 280 4.40 27.58 -0.79
C LEU A 280 5.14 28.38 -1.89
N TYR A 281 4.66 28.31 -3.13
CA TYR A 281 5.30 28.91 -4.31
C TYR A 281 4.41 29.97 -4.93
N ASP A 282 5.04 30.85 -5.70
CA ASP A 282 4.32 31.74 -6.58
C ASP A 282 3.70 30.98 -7.77
N GLU A 283 2.71 31.58 -8.40
CA GLU A 283 2.16 31.06 -9.64
C GLU A 283 3.26 30.91 -10.69
N LEU A 284 3.02 30.04 -11.67
CA LEU A 284 3.95 29.81 -12.75
C LEU A 284 4.23 31.12 -13.50
N ASP A 285 5.48 31.55 -13.49
CA ASP A 285 5.94 32.70 -14.29
C ASP A 285 6.44 32.21 -15.67
N ARG A 286 5.62 32.41 -16.68
CA ARG A 286 5.98 32.06 -18.08
C ARG A 286 7.18 32.85 -18.57
N ASN A 287 7.35 34.11 -18.14
CA ASN A 287 8.44 35.01 -18.60
C ASN A 287 9.79 34.56 -18.05
N ALA A 288 9.78 33.85 -16.90
CA ALA A 288 10.99 33.27 -16.33
C ALA A 288 11.49 32.00 -17.03
N ILE A 289 10.75 31.53 -18.06
CA ILE A 289 11.04 30.28 -18.78
C ILE A 289 11.39 30.60 -20.23
N ASN A 290 12.65 30.45 -20.56
CA ASN A 290 13.10 30.59 -21.95
C ASN A 290 12.81 29.28 -22.71
N VAL A 291 11.77 29.29 -23.52
CA VAL A 291 11.41 28.15 -24.39
C VAL A 291 12.17 28.34 -25.71
N PRO A 292 13.00 27.35 -26.12
CA PRO A 292 13.66 27.42 -27.41
C PRO A 292 12.64 27.53 -28.57
N SER A 293 12.98 28.26 -29.63
CA SER A 293 12.12 28.39 -30.80
C SER A 293 11.86 27.03 -31.48
N PHE A 294 10.66 26.84 -32.01
CA PHE A 294 10.26 25.66 -32.76
C PHE A 294 9.32 26.06 -33.89
N SER A 295 9.22 25.22 -34.91
CA SER A 295 8.32 25.43 -36.05
C SER A 295 7.04 24.58 -35.89
N GLU A 296 6.02 24.87 -36.70
CA GLU A 296 4.79 24.06 -36.74
C GLU A 296 5.05 22.59 -37.11
N ILE A 297 6.06 22.31 -37.89
CA ILE A 297 6.45 20.95 -38.28
C ILE A 297 6.95 20.16 -37.07
N ASP A 298 7.49 20.80 -36.06
CA ASP A 298 8.01 20.18 -34.85
C ASP A 298 6.89 19.78 -33.88
N ILE A 299 5.65 20.25 -34.13
CA ILE A 299 4.50 19.96 -33.26
C ILE A 299 4.04 18.50 -33.48
N PRO A 300 4.12 17.66 -32.48
CA PRO A 300 3.71 16.24 -32.62
C PRO A 300 2.20 16.14 -32.79
N LYS A 301 1.76 15.24 -33.67
CA LYS A 301 0.36 14.92 -33.90
C LYS A 301 0.10 13.46 -33.58
N PHE A 302 -0.99 13.19 -32.88
CA PHE A 302 -1.46 11.84 -32.58
C PHE A 302 -2.51 11.39 -33.57
N THR A 303 -2.36 10.17 -34.05
CA THR A 303 -3.35 9.53 -34.92
C THR A 303 -4.54 9.01 -34.08
N GLU A 304 -5.69 8.86 -34.71
CA GLU A 304 -6.85 8.20 -34.11
C GLU A 304 -6.49 6.83 -33.49
N LYS A 305 -5.70 6.02 -34.20
CA LYS A 305 -5.28 4.69 -33.77
C LYS A 305 -4.47 4.72 -32.46
N GLU A 306 -3.58 5.68 -32.28
CA GLU A 306 -2.79 5.83 -31.06
C GLU A 306 -3.68 6.21 -29.89
N VAL A 307 -4.65 7.10 -30.10
CA VAL A 307 -5.63 7.49 -29.07
C VAL A 307 -6.49 6.28 -28.66
N ILE A 308 -6.99 5.49 -29.62
CA ILE A 308 -7.75 4.26 -29.36
C ILE A 308 -6.93 3.30 -28.47
N VAL A 309 -5.67 3.02 -28.83
CA VAL A 309 -4.79 2.13 -28.06
C VAL A 309 -4.62 2.62 -26.61
N VAL A 310 -4.50 3.94 -26.42
CA VAL A 310 -4.38 4.51 -25.07
C VAL A 310 -5.68 4.38 -24.29
N ILE A 311 -6.85 4.64 -24.91
CA ILE A 311 -8.15 4.43 -24.27
C ILE A 311 -8.32 2.97 -23.84
N GLU A 312 -8.00 2.02 -24.71
CA GLU A 312 -8.05 0.59 -24.44
C GLU A 312 -7.09 0.15 -23.31
N SER A 313 -6.01 0.90 -23.09
CA SER A 313 -5.06 0.65 -21.99
C SER A 313 -5.54 1.13 -20.61
N LEU A 314 -6.65 1.88 -20.50
CA LEU A 314 -7.16 2.41 -19.24
C LEU A 314 -7.51 1.29 -18.26
N ALA A 315 -7.24 1.49 -16.99
CA ALA A 315 -7.61 0.52 -15.94
C ALA A 315 -9.09 0.65 -15.57
N ILE A 316 -9.87 -0.40 -15.85
CA ILE A 316 -11.35 -0.41 -15.65
C ILE A 316 -11.80 -0.39 -14.20
N ASN A 317 -10.92 -0.73 -13.26
CA ASN A 317 -11.24 -0.91 -11.83
C ASN A 317 -10.90 0.32 -10.96
N LYS A 318 -10.68 1.49 -11.57
CA LYS A 318 -10.46 2.74 -10.83
C LYS A 318 -11.79 3.38 -10.44
N SER A 319 -11.78 4.16 -9.34
CA SER A 319 -12.94 4.98 -8.95
C SER A 319 -13.28 5.98 -10.04
N VAL A 320 -14.58 6.20 -10.25
CA VAL A 320 -15.10 7.17 -11.23
C VAL A 320 -15.54 8.41 -10.46
N ARG A 321 -15.22 9.58 -10.97
CA ARG A 321 -15.71 10.86 -10.43
C ARG A 321 -17.19 11.04 -10.79
N LYS A 322 -17.91 11.85 -10.01
CA LYS A 322 -19.22 12.37 -10.42
C LYS A 322 -19.03 13.14 -11.73
N ASN A 323 -19.87 12.93 -12.72
CA ASN A 323 -19.80 13.52 -14.06
C ASN A 323 -18.60 13.07 -14.92
N ASP A 324 -17.97 11.94 -14.62
CA ASP A 324 -16.96 11.30 -15.49
C ASP A 324 -17.50 9.98 -16.06
N VAL A 325 -17.14 9.65 -17.28
CA VAL A 325 -17.56 8.39 -17.91
C VAL A 325 -16.62 7.27 -17.47
N PRO A 326 -17.15 6.13 -16.99
CA PRO A 326 -16.32 5.03 -16.53
C PRO A 326 -15.36 4.49 -17.59
N ALA A 327 -14.12 4.20 -17.22
CA ALA A 327 -13.12 3.63 -18.14
C ALA A 327 -13.59 2.37 -18.88
N LYS A 328 -14.49 1.55 -18.26
CA LYS A 328 -15.10 0.40 -18.92
C LYS A 328 -15.91 0.80 -20.15
N ILE A 329 -16.67 1.89 -20.07
CA ILE A 329 -17.48 2.43 -21.16
C ILE A 329 -16.56 3.03 -22.23
N LEU A 330 -15.58 3.86 -21.84
CA LEU A 330 -14.63 4.44 -22.78
C LEU A 330 -13.89 3.37 -23.59
N LYS A 331 -13.45 2.29 -22.94
CA LYS A 331 -12.81 1.16 -23.65
C LYS A 331 -13.74 0.47 -24.63
N HIS A 332 -14.99 0.25 -24.26
CA HIS A 332 -15.96 -0.42 -25.12
C HIS A 332 -16.22 0.39 -26.40
N PHE A 333 -16.26 1.71 -26.28
CA PHE A 333 -16.55 2.62 -27.36
C PHE A 333 -15.30 3.36 -27.90
N ALA A 334 -14.09 2.85 -27.64
CA ALA A 334 -12.84 3.50 -28.01
C ALA A 334 -12.76 3.88 -29.51
N LYS A 335 -13.30 3.03 -30.40
CA LYS A 335 -13.35 3.28 -31.84
C LYS A 335 -14.16 4.51 -32.22
N TYR A 336 -15.24 4.82 -31.50
CA TYR A 336 -16.08 6.01 -31.75
C TYR A 336 -15.49 7.28 -31.15
N LEU A 337 -14.62 7.14 -30.13
CA LEU A 337 -14.03 8.24 -29.39
C LEU A 337 -12.63 8.64 -29.90
N GLY A 338 -11.98 7.77 -30.67
CA GLY A 338 -10.62 8.00 -31.16
C GLY A 338 -10.47 9.25 -32.01
N LYS A 339 -11.33 9.41 -33.03
CA LYS A 339 -11.28 10.56 -33.93
C LYS A 339 -11.51 11.91 -33.20
N PRO A 340 -12.63 12.14 -32.49
CA PRO A 340 -12.87 13.42 -31.81
C PRO A 340 -11.80 13.74 -30.76
N LEU A 341 -11.34 12.76 -30.01
CA LEU A 341 -10.28 12.99 -29.04
C LEU A 341 -8.93 13.29 -29.67
N SER A 342 -8.58 12.67 -30.82
CA SER A 342 -7.33 13.00 -31.52
C SER A 342 -7.35 14.44 -32.03
N MET A 343 -8.49 14.94 -32.50
CA MET A 343 -8.66 16.34 -32.94
C MET A 343 -8.44 17.30 -31.75
N ILE A 344 -9.16 17.11 -30.64
CA ILE A 344 -9.02 17.95 -29.44
C ILE A 344 -7.58 17.91 -28.89
N ILE A 345 -6.96 16.73 -28.80
CA ILE A 345 -5.60 16.59 -28.28
C ILE A 345 -4.58 17.27 -29.18
N ASN A 346 -4.71 17.13 -30.49
CA ASN A 346 -3.81 17.80 -31.45
C ASN A 346 -3.98 19.33 -31.41
N ASN A 347 -5.21 19.83 -31.32
CA ASN A 347 -5.48 21.24 -31.13
C ASN A 347 -4.91 21.75 -29.79
N ALA A 348 -5.04 20.95 -28.72
CA ALA A 348 -4.47 21.28 -27.42
C ALA A 348 -2.94 21.43 -27.47
N ILE A 349 -2.25 20.55 -28.17
CA ILE A 349 -0.80 20.61 -28.33
C ILE A 349 -0.40 21.80 -29.21
N SER A 350 -1.06 22.01 -30.33
CA SER A 350 -0.78 23.13 -31.28
C SER A 350 -0.96 24.48 -30.60
N ASN A 351 -1.98 24.64 -29.76
CA ASN A 351 -2.24 25.88 -29.03
C ASN A 351 -1.49 25.98 -27.70
N GLY A 352 -0.82 24.93 -27.27
CA GLY A 352 -0.12 24.87 -25.96
C GLY A 352 -1.07 24.97 -24.75
N ILE A 353 -2.31 24.48 -24.89
CA ILE A 353 -3.39 24.60 -23.90
C ILE A 353 -3.77 23.21 -23.35
N TRP A 354 -3.67 23.01 -22.05
CA TRP A 354 -4.26 21.88 -21.36
C TRP A 354 -5.67 22.23 -20.91
N PRO A 355 -6.73 21.50 -21.32
CA PRO A 355 -8.11 21.88 -21.03
C PRO A 355 -8.39 22.05 -19.54
N ASP A 356 -9.00 23.16 -19.16
CA ASP A 356 -9.22 23.57 -17.75
C ASP A 356 -10.11 22.61 -16.96
N ILE A 357 -11.11 22.00 -17.62
CA ILE A 357 -11.97 20.98 -17.02
C ILE A 357 -11.17 19.76 -16.51
N LEU A 358 -10.02 19.46 -17.13
CA LEU A 358 -9.14 18.35 -16.78
C LEU A 358 -8.16 18.68 -15.66
N LYS A 359 -7.98 19.95 -15.27
CA LYS A 359 -7.02 20.41 -14.26
C LYS A 359 -7.51 20.25 -12.82
N THR A 360 -8.79 19.95 -12.63
CA THR A 360 -9.37 19.71 -11.29
C THR A 360 -9.15 18.27 -10.84
N GLU A 361 -8.66 18.06 -9.63
CA GLU A 361 -8.47 16.73 -9.03
C GLU A 361 -9.36 16.52 -7.81
N ILE A 362 -9.81 15.27 -7.59
CA ILE A 362 -10.44 14.86 -6.33
C ILE A 362 -9.44 14.03 -5.56
N VAL A 363 -8.93 14.58 -4.48
CA VAL A 363 -7.95 13.94 -3.62
C VAL A 363 -8.66 13.01 -2.63
N THR A 364 -8.18 11.77 -2.53
CA THR A 364 -8.59 10.82 -1.50
C THR A 364 -7.45 10.64 -0.53
N PRO A 365 -7.59 11.11 0.73
CA PRO A 365 -6.58 10.93 1.76
C PRO A 365 -6.43 9.45 2.12
N ILE A 366 -5.19 8.96 2.21
CA ILE A 366 -4.89 7.58 2.62
C ILE A 366 -3.87 7.61 3.76
N PRO A 367 -4.14 6.93 4.90
CA PRO A 367 -3.21 6.88 6.02
C PRO A 367 -1.85 6.27 5.64
N LYS A 368 -0.76 6.90 6.09
CA LYS A 368 0.61 6.39 6.02
C LYS A 368 0.88 5.35 7.10
N VAL A 369 0.18 5.46 8.23
CA VAL A 369 0.28 4.63 9.43
C VAL A 369 -1.09 4.06 9.79
N ASN A 370 -1.14 3.01 10.63
CA ASN A 370 -2.42 2.39 11.00
C ASN A 370 -3.33 3.32 11.81
N GLU A 371 -2.75 4.13 12.68
CA GLU A 371 -3.43 5.09 13.55
C GLU A 371 -2.84 6.47 13.28
N PRO A 372 -3.39 7.24 12.33
CA PRO A 372 -2.90 8.58 12.03
C PRO A 372 -3.27 9.53 13.17
N LYS A 373 -2.28 10.25 13.70
CA LYS A 373 -2.48 11.24 14.75
C LYS A 373 -2.77 12.63 14.17
N GLU A 374 -2.05 12.99 13.12
CA GLU A 374 -2.10 14.29 12.46
C GLU A 374 -2.46 14.15 10.97
N ILE A 375 -2.90 15.26 10.38
CA ILE A 375 -3.20 15.31 8.93
C ILE A 375 -1.95 14.98 8.11
N ASP A 376 -0.77 15.31 8.59
CA ASP A 376 0.51 14.96 7.94
C ASP A 376 0.76 13.44 7.83
N ASP A 377 0.05 12.62 8.60
CA ASP A 377 0.07 11.17 8.47
C ASP A 377 -0.77 10.66 7.30
N LEU A 378 -1.40 11.55 6.53
CA LEU A 378 -2.17 11.22 5.34
C LEU A 378 -1.34 11.45 4.06
N ARG A 379 -1.60 10.61 3.03
CA ARG A 379 -1.13 10.81 1.65
C ARG A 379 -2.27 11.36 0.81
N ASN A 380 -2.00 12.37 0.00
CA ASN A 380 -2.92 12.99 -0.93
C ASN A 380 -2.94 12.23 -2.27
N ILE A 381 -3.81 11.23 -2.41
CA ILE A 381 -3.90 10.48 -3.68
C ILE A 381 -4.88 11.17 -4.61
N SER A 382 -4.36 11.69 -5.72
CA SER A 382 -5.12 12.45 -6.72
C SER A 382 -5.93 11.54 -7.64
N GLY A 383 -7.22 11.79 -7.72
CA GLY A 383 -8.15 11.18 -8.65
C GLY A 383 -8.42 12.12 -9.83
N LEU A 384 -7.82 11.84 -10.98
CA LEU A 384 -8.00 12.62 -12.22
C LEU A 384 -9.07 12.01 -13.11
N MET A 385 -9.70 12.84 -13.97
CA MET A 385 -10.66 12.40 -14.99
C MET A 385 -10.02 11.41 -15.96
N ASN A 386 -10.82 10.53 -16.54
CA ASN A 386 -10.30 9.51 -17.45
C ASN A 386 -9.70 10.12 -18.73
N PHE A 387 -10.25 11.20 -19.25
CA PHE A 387 -9.67 11.89 -20.41
C PHE A 387 -8.35 12.58 -20.08
N ASN A 388 -8.20 13.12 -18.86
CA ASN A 388 -6.89 13.61 -18.41
C ASN A 388 -5.82 12.50 -18.46
N LYS A 389 -6.18 11.28 -18.04
CA LYS A 389 -5.25 10.13 -18.10
C LYS A 389 -4.92 9.71 -19.53
N VAL A 390 -5.82 9.94 -20.50
CA VAL A 390 -5.55 9.69 -21.93
C VAL A 390 -4.53 10.69 -22.45
N MET A 391 -4.76 11.99 -22.22
CA MET A 391 -3.82 13.05 -22.60
C MET A 391 -2.45 12.87 -21.95
N GLU A 392 -2.43 12.64 -20.61
CA GLU A 392 -1.17 12.37 -19.90
C GLU A 392 -0.38 11.22 -20.51
N LYS A 393 -1.03 10.09 -20.81
CA LYS A 393 -0.32 8.92 -21.35
C LYS A 393 0.28 9.18 -22.73
N LEU A 394 -0.41 9.95 -23.56
CA LEU A 394 0.07 10.30 -24.91
C LEU A 394 1.27 11.25 -24.82
N ILE A 395 1.10 12.37 -24.12
CA ILE A 395 2.12 13.42 -24.05
C ILE A 395 3.34 12.96 -23.23
N CYS A 396 3.12 12.34 -22.05
CA CYS A 396 4.22 11.81 -21.23
C CYS A 396 5.04 10.75 -21.94
N LYS A 397 4.45 9.97 -22.88
CA LYS A 397 5.21 9.02 -23.69
C LYS A 397 6.30 9.74 -24.50
N LEU A 398 5.95 10.86 -25.17
CA LEU A 398 6.91 11.65 -25.92
C LEU A 398 7.97 12.28 -25.00
N VAL A 399 7.54 12.85 -23.87
CA VAL A 399 8.47 13.43 -22.88
C VAL A 399 9.47 12.40 -22.36
N ILE A 400 9.01 11.16 -22.06
CA ILE A 400 9.89 10.07 -21.65
C ILE A 400 10.88 9.67 -22.75
N GLU A 401 10.43 9.66 -24.00
CA GLU A 401 11.29 9.36 -25.17
C GLU A 401 12.37 10.43 -25.33
N ASP A 402 12.00 11.71 -25.21
CA ASP A 402 12.93 12.84 -25.32
C ASP A 402 13.97 12.84 -24.19
N MET A 403 13.55 12.58 -22.97
CA MET A 403 14.42 12.60 -21.78
C MET A 403 15.36 11.39 -21.68
N LYS A 404 15.10 10.31 -22.41
CA LYS A 404 15.76 9.01 -22.20
C LYS A 404 17.28 9.07 -22.19
N GLY A 405 17.89 9.90 -23.04
CA GLY A 405 19.35 10.06 -23.15
C GLY A 405 19.96 10.89 -22.02
N ASN A 406 19.17 11.74 -21.38
CA ASN A 406 19.61 12.74 -20.40
C ASN A 406 19.24 12.38 -18.96
N MET A 407 18.60 11.24 -18.74
CA MET A 407 18.26 10.78 -17.39
C MET A 407 19.47 10.17 -16.69
N ASP A 408 19.61 10.47 -15.40
CA ASP A 408 20.65 9.88 -14.57
C ASP A 408 20.60 8.33 -14.64
N SER A 409 21.71 7.73 -15.05
CA SER A 409 21.88 6.28 -15.16
C SER A 409 21.74 5.55 -13.82
N SER A 410 21.79 6.29 -12.70
CA SER A 410 21.62 5.78 -11.33
C SER A 410 20.15 5.76 -10.89
N GLN A 411 19.21 6.24 -11.72
CA GLN A 411 17.77 6.15 -11.46
C GLN A 411 17.22 4.78 -11.83
N PHE A 412 16.60 4.10 -10.87
CA PHE A 412 15.96 2.79 -11.04
C PHE A 412 14.42 2.86 -10.98
N GLY A 413 13.86 3.97 -10.49
CA GLY A 413 12.42 4.17 -10.37
C GLY A 413 11.75 4.45 -11.72
N ASN A 414 10.52 3.95 -11.90
CA ASN A 414 9.64 4.20 -13.08
C ASN A 414 10.24 3.86 -14.46
N LEU A 415 11.28 3.04 -14.51
CA LEU A 415 11.86 2.58 -15.77
C LEU A 415 11.27 1.25 -16.18
N LYS A 416 10.90 1.12 -17.47
CA LYS A 416 10.32 -0.13 -18.01
C LYS A 416 11.30 -1.30 -17.86
N GLY A 417 10.85 -2.36 -17.21
CA GLY A 417 11.64 -3.58 -16.98
C GLY A 417 12.60 -3.51 -15.80
N VAL A 418 12.69 -2.37 -15.13
CA VAL A 418 13.49 -2.14 -13.92
C VAL A 418 12.62 -2.24 -12.67
N SER A 419 13.18 -2.70 -11.56
CA SER A 419 12.48 -2.88 -10.28
C SER A 419 13.40 -2.57 -9.10
N ILE A 420 12.83 -2.51 -7.90
CA ILE A 420 13.57 -2.37 -6.63
C ILE A 420 14.74 -3.38 -6.49
N GLN A 421 14.62 -4.54 -7.12
CA GLN A 421 15.64 -5.58 -7.06
C GLN A 421 16.92 -5.16 -7.79
N HIS A 422 16.80 -4.43 -8.92
CA HIS A 422 17.95 -3.92 -9.67
C HIS A 422 18.73 -2.90 -8.84
N TYR A 423 18.03 -1.98 -8.19
CA TYR A 423 18.61 -1.03 -7.25
C TYR A 423 19.36 -1.75 -6.13
N LEU A 424 18.69 -2.65 -5.40
CA LEU A 424 19.29 -3.35 -4.26
C LEU A 424 20.47 -4.23 -4.65
N VAL A 425 20.37 -4.97 -5.76
CA VAL A 425 21.46 -5.83 -6.24
C VAL A 425 22.67 -5.00 -6.61
N LYS A 426 22.50 -3.89 -7.36
CA LYS A 426 23.64 -3.03 -7.78
C LYS A 426 24.30 -2.35 -6.58
N MET A 427 23.49 -1.81 -5.66
CA MET A 427 23.99 -1.16 -4.44
C MET A 427 24.82 -2.14 -3.57
N LEU A 428 24.25 -3.31 -3.27
CA LEU A 428 24.93 -4.30 -2.44
C LEU A 428 26.14 -4.94 -3.11
N ASP A 429 26.13 -5.09 -4.43
CA ASP A 429 27.32 -5.54 -5.18
C ASP A 429 28.45 -4.52 -5.06
N ARG A 430 28.12 -3.21 -5.14
CA ARG A 430 29.12 -2.14 -4.96
C ARG A 430 29.73 -2.16 -3.56
N VAL A 431 28.90 -2.31 -2.52
CA VAL A 431 29.38 -2.44 -1.13
C VAL A 431 30.28 -3.65 -0.97
N LEU A 432 29.81 -4.83 -1.40
CA LEU A 432 30.53 -6.09 -1.18
C LEU A 432 31.81 -6.19 -2.00
N SER A 433 31.80 -5.70 -3.24
CA SER A 433 32.99 -5.68 -4.09
C SER A 433 34.07 -4.72 -3.59
N ALA A 434 33.68 -3.60 -2.97
CA ALA A 434 34.62 -2.68 -2.35
C ALA A 434 35.33 -3.33 -1.13
N ILE A 435 34.54 -3.92 -0.23
CA ILE A 435 35.05 -4.53 1.01
C ILE A 435 35.84 -5.82 0.71
N ASP A 436 35.54 -6.52 -0.38
CA ASP A 436 36.27 -7.73 -0.77
C ASP A 436 37.78 -7.49 -0.92
N LYS A 437 38.20 -6.26 -1.25
CA LYS A 437 39.60 -5.83 -1.35
C LYS A 437 40.37 -5.88 -0.02
N ASN A 438 39.69 -5.92 1.13
CA ASN A 438 40.32 -6.04 2.43
C ASN A 438 41.25 -7.27 2.54
N SER A 439 40.97 -8.32 1.77
CA SER A 439 41.82 -9.50 1.72
C SER A 439 43.17 -9.28 0.97
N GLN A 440 43.36 -8.13 0.36
CA GLN A 440 44.63 -7.72 -0.30
C GLN A 440 45.48 -6.79 0.58
N GLY A 441 45.17 -6.68 1.87
CA GLY A 441 45.90 -5.81 2.81
C GLY A 441 45.34 -4.39 2.89
N GLU A 442 44.32 -4.04 2.13
CA GLU A 442 43.59 -2.79 2.32
C GLU A 442 42.61 -2.94 3.49
N VAL A 443 42.34 -1.88 4.22
CA VAL A 443 41.29 -1.86 5.26
C VAL A 443 40.19 -0.92 4.81
N VAL A 444 39.20 -1.46 4.15
CA VAL A 444 38.08 -0.71 3.53
C VAL A 444 36.80 -0.92 4.31
N ALA A 445 36.14 0.18 4.58
CA ALA A 445 34.74 0.22 5.03
C ALA A 445 33.89 1.05 4.04
N VAL A 446 32.57 0.88 4.09
CA VAL A 446 31.64 1.64 3.27
C VAL A 446 30.62 2.32 4.17
N VAL A 447 30.53 3.64 4.05
CA VAL A 447 29.48 4.45 4.67
C VAL A 447 28.36 4.61 3.67
N ALA A 448 27.15 4.18 4.01
CA ALA A 448 25.94 4.39 3.23
C ALA A 448 25.09 5.47 3.89
N THR A 449 24.75 6.50 3.14
CA THR A 449 23.84 7.57 3.57
C THR A 449 22.52 7.43 2.83
N PHE A 450 21.46 7.31 3.59
CA PHE A 450 20.07 7.20 3.11
C PHE A 450 19.36 8.53 3.32
N VAL A 451 18.98 9.18 2.24
CA VAL A 451 18.38 10.51 2.25
C VAL A 451 16.88 10.41 2.06
N ASP A 452 16.12 11.03 2.97
CA ASP A 452 14.66 11.13 2.91
C ASP A 452 14.22 12.56 2.61
N TRP A 453 13.16 12.70 1.81
CA TRP A 453 12.61 13.99 1.41
C TRP A 453 11.32 14.30 2.17
N LYS A 454 11.14 15.56 2.54
CA LYS A 454 9.89 16.00 3.16
C LYS A 454 8.89 16.38 2.07
N GLN A 455 7.82 15.58 1.90
CA GLN A 455 6.70 15.86 1.00
C GLN A 455 7.15 16.12 -0.47
N ALA A 456 7.93 15.21 -1.05
CA ALA A 456 8.56 15.36 -2.37
C ALA A 456 7.60 15.81 -3.49
N PHE A 457 6.43 15.17 -3.63
CA PHE A 457 5.46 15.52 -4.68
C PHE A 457 4.71 16.84 -4.43
N PRO A 458 4.16 17.12 -3.24
CA PRO A 458 3.49 18.40 -2.98
C PRO A 458 4.43 19.61 -3.07
N ARG A 459 5.75 19.40 -2.86
CA ARG A 459 6.76 20.46 -2.89
C ARG A 459 7.43 20.68 -4.26
N GLN A 460 6.83 20.22 -5.34
CA GLN A 460 7.36 20.52 -6.67
C GLN A 460 7.03 21.96 -7.07
N CYS A 461 8.05 22.74 -7.43
CA CYS A 461 7.90 24.08 -7.99
C CYS A 461 7.65 23.98 -9.50
N PRO A 462 6.52 24.43 -10.06
CA PRO A 462 6.21 24.32 -11.49
C PRO A 462 7.28 24.94 -12.39
N THR A 463 7.71 26.15 -12.10
CA THR A 463 8.74 26.85 -12.89
C THR A 463 10.04 26.05 -12.97
N LEU A 464 10.51 25.49 -11.83
CA LEU A 464 11.72 24.67 -11.79
C LEU A 464 11.53 23.31 -12.47
N ALA A 465 10.35 22.70 -12.35
CA ALA A 465 10.02 21.46 -13.05
C ALA A 465 10.07 21.66 -14.57
N ILE A 466 9.51 22.76 -15.10
CA ILE A 466 9.53 23.06 -16.53
C ILE A 466 10.95 23.36 -17.01
N LYS A 467 11.71 24.16 -16.28
CA LYS A 467 13.13 24.40 -16.58
C LYS A 467 13.92 23.08 -16.63
N SER A 468 13.59 22.14 -15.75
CA SER A 468 14.24 20.82 -15.74
C SER A 468 13.85 19.96 -16.95
N PHE A 469 12.60 20.04 -17.44
CA PHE A 469 12.21 19.36 -18.68
C PHE A 469 13.00 19.88 -19.88
N ILE A 470 13.16 21.19 -20.00
CA ILE A 470 13.98 21.80 -21.06
C ILE A 470 15.42 21.32 -20.96
N ARG A 471 16.03 21.38 -19.78
CA ARG A 471 17.41 20.93 -19.52
C ARG A 471 17.59 19.44 -19.84
N ASN A 472 16.59 18.62 -19.57
CA ASN A 472 16.60 17.19 -19.83
C ASN A 472 16.22 16.83 -21.28
N GLY A 473 16.10 17.82 -22.19
CA GLY A 473 15.98 17.61 -23.63
C GLY A 473 14.55 17.35 -24.13
N VAL A 474 13.54 17.74 -23.37
CA VAL A 474 12.15 17.69 -23.85
C VAL A 474 12.01 18.67 -25.02
N ARG A 475 11.45 18.20 -26.14
CA ARG A 475 11.26 19.01 -27.35
C ARG A 475 10.49 20.29 -27.05
N PRO A 476 10.95 21.45 -27.57
CA PRO A 476 10.35 22.76 -27.28
C PRO A 476 8.84 22.85 -27.55
N ALA A 477 8.36 22.17 -28.58
CA ALA A 477 6.95 22.18 -28.98
C ALA A 477 5.99 21.63 -27.91
N LEU A 478 6.49 20.81 -26.94
CA LEU A 478 5.67 20.31 -25.83
C LEU A 478 5.71 21.22 -24.59
N ILE A 479 6.64 22.16 -24.50
CA ILE A 479 6.79 23.00 -23.31
C ILE A 479 5.55 23.87 -23.04
N PRO A 480 4.91 24.52 -24.02
CA PRO A 480 3.72 25.34 -23.79
C PRO A 480 2.56 24.55 -23.16
N ILE A 481 2.26 23.34 -23.65
CA ILE A 481 1.17 22.52 -23.10
C ILE A 481 1.53 21.97 -21.71
N ILE A 482 2.82 21.71 -21.43
CA ILE A 482 3.30 21.33 -20.09
C ILE A 482 3.11 22.51 -19.12
N MET A 483 3.44 23.73 -19.52
CA MET A 483 3.20 24.94 -18.73
C MET A 483 1.73 25.06 -18.37
N SER A 484 0.87 24.96 -19.39
CA SER A 484 -0.58 25.04 -19.20
C SER A 484 -1.14 23.95 -18.27
N PHE A 485 -0.53 22.76 -18.23
CA PHE A 485 -0.91 21.71 -17.28
C PHE A 485 -0.68 22.12 -15.82
N PHE A 486 0.39 22.85 -15.53
CA PHE A 486 0.71 23.31 -14.18
C PHE A 486 -0.04 24.58 -13.75
N GLU A 487 -0.67 25.28 -14.66
CA GLU A 487 -1.44 26.50 -14.39
C GLU A 487 -2.88 26.19 -13.98
N ASN A 488 -3.44 27.05 -13.12
CA ASN A 488 -4.85 27.00 -12.71
C ASN A 488 -5.33 25.65 -12.18
N ARG A 489 -4.44 24.88 -11.58
CA ARG A 489 -4.80 23.60 -10.97
C ARG A 489 -5.67 23.80 -9.74
N ARG A 490 -6.60 22.88 -9.55
CA ARG A 490 -7.59 22.93 -8.47
C ARG A 490 -7.77 21.55 -7.85
N MET A 491 -8.08 21.50 -6.57
CA MET A 491 -8.40 20.25 -5.89
C MET A 491 -9.63 20.37 -4.98
N MET A 492 -10.28 19.24 -4.74
CA MET A 492 -11.23 19.00 -3.66
C MET A 492 -10.81 17.73 -2.91
N VAL A 493 -10.99 17.69 -1.61
CA VAL A 493 -10.74 16.49 -0.80
C VAL A 493 -12.04 15.73 -0.60
N LYS A 494 -11.99 14.41 -0.81
CA LYS A 494 -13.09 13.50 -0.50
C LYS A 494 -12.76 12.72 0.77
N TRP A 495 -13.46 13.04 1.86
CA TRP A 495 -13.30 12.42 3.16
C TRP A 495 -14.64 11.89 3.65
N HIS A 496 -14.73 10.64 4.11
CA HIS A 496 -15.95 9.96 4.58
C HIS A 496 -17.19 10.08 3.66
N GLY A 497 -16.98 10.38 2.38
CA GLY A 497 -18.05 10.57 1.40
C GLY A 497 -18.42 12.03 1.13
N VAL A 498 -17.95 12.95 1.96
CA VAL A 498 -18.14 14.39 1.82
C VAL A 498 -17.00 14.98 0.97
N LEU A 499 -17.31 16.03 0.19
CA LEU A 499 -16.33 16.80 -0.59
C LEU A 499 -16.09 18.14 0.09
N SER A 500 -14.82 18.55 0.17
CA SER A 500 -14.45 19.92 0.57
C SER A 500 -14.82 20.94 -0.52
N GLU A 501 -14.66 22.21 -0.21
CA GLU A 501 -14.66 23.28 -1.19
C GLU A 501 -13.47 23.14 -2.18
N LEU A 502 -13.56 23.86 -3.28
CA LEU A 502 -12.55 23.90 -4.33
C LEU A 502 -11.36 24.76 -3.89
N LYS A 503 -10.17 24.17 -3.80
CA LYS A 503 -8.93 24.89 -3.47
C LYS A 503 -8.07 25.07 -4.72
N LYS A 504 -7.55 26.27 -4.94
CA LYS A 504 -6.57 26.56 -5.98
C LYS A 504 -5.18 26.05 -5.57
N LEU A 505 -4.42 25.49 -6.49
CA LEU A 505 -3.05 25.01 -6.28
C LEU A 505 -2.08 25.81 -7.13
N LYS A 506 -1.04 26.35 -6.50
CA LYS A 506 0.05 27.09 -7.18
C LYS A 506 1.22 26.19 -7.55
N GLY A 507 1.38 25.05 -6.88
CA GLY A 507 2.48 24.11 -7.11
C GLY A 507 2.11 22.68 -6.80
N GLY A 508 3.11 21.84 -6.72
CA GLY A 508 2.98 20.41 -6.49
C GLY A 508 2.62 19.58 -7.72
N GLY A 509 3.06 18.35 -7.74
CA GLY A 509 2.67 17.34 -8.72
C GLY A 509 1.53 16.46 -8.20
N PRO A 510 0.51 16.11 -9.00
CA PRO A 510 -0.60 15.27 -8.56
C PRO A 510 -0.10 13.85 -8.25
N GLN A 511 -0.19 13.46 -6.97
CA GLN A 511 0.27 12.15 -6.53
C GLN A 511 -0.66 11.05 -7.05
N GLY A 512 -0.17 10.26 -7.99
CA GLY A 512 -0.93 9.19 -8.66
C GLY A 512 -1.22 9.47 -10.14
N SER A 513 -0.73 10.60 -10.68
CA SER A 513 -0.67 10.87 -12.11
C SER A 513 0.69 10.50 -12.71
N THR A 514 0.75 10.40 -14.03
CA THR A 514 2.02 10.19 -14.74
C THR A 514 2.87 11.46 -14.68
N TRP A 515 2.24 12.64 -14.77
CA TRP A 515 2.92 13.93 -14.69
C TRP A 515 3.59 14.15 -13.33
N GLY A 516 2.91 13.85 -12.22
CA GLY A 516 3.49 14.04 -10.89
C GLY A 516 4.80 13.26 -10.71
N VAL A 517 4.83 12.02 -11.22
CA VAL A 517 6.04 11.19 -11.19
C VAL A 517 7.12 11.74 -12.12
N LEU A 518 6.76 12.08 -13.36
CA LEU A 518 7.71 12.49 -14.39
C LEU A 518 8.33 13.86 -14.10
N SER A 519 7.55 14.81 -13.61
CA SER A 519 8.05 16.12 -13.19
C SER A 519 9.03 16.01 -12.01
N TYR A 520 8.72 15.16 -11.03
CA TYR A 520 9.65 14.89 -9.93
C TYR A 520 10.95 14.26 -10.41
N MET A 521 10.88 13.24 -11.28
CA MET A 521 12.07 12.58 -11.84
C MET A 521 12.92 13.56 -12.65
N SER A 522 12.27 14.43 -13.44
CA SER A 522 12.99 15.46 -14.20
C SER A 522 13.67 16.47 -13.30
N GLN A 523 12.96 17.00 -12.29
CA GLN A 523 13.50 18.01 -11.37
C GLN A 523 14.62 17.44 -10.49
N SER A 524 14.51 16.18 -10.05
CA SER A 524 15.49 15.50 -9.20
C SER A 524 16.60 14.78 -9.98
N ASN A 525 16.67 14.97 -11.29
CA ASN A 525 17.62 14.26 -12.15
C ASN A 525 19.08 14.52 -11.72
N ASP A 526 19.40 15.75 -11.39
CA ASP A 526 20.73 16.23 -11.02
C ASP A 526 20.98 16.40 -9.49
N ASN A 527 20.06 15.89 -8.65
CA ASN A 527 20.11 16.15 -7.20
C ASN A 527 21.29 15.50 -6.45
N ALA A 528 22.04 14.64 -7.11
CA ALA A 528 23.20 13.96 -6.54
C ALA A 528 24.37 13.84 -7.53
N ASP A 529 24.49 14.76 -8.49
CA ASP A 529 25.53 14.71 -9.53
C ASP A 529 26.97 14.86 -8.98
N MET A 530 27.09 15.42 -7.77
CA MET A 530 28.37 15.48 -7.06
C MET A 530 28.87 14.11 -6.57
N VAL A 531 27.99 13.11 -6.48
CA VAL A 531 28.34 11.74 -6.12
C VAL A 531 28.66 10.94 -7.39
N PRO A 532 29.74 10.15 -7.44
CA PRO A 532 30.03 9.31 -8.61
C PRO A 532 28.85 8.42 -8.99
N PRO A 533 28.56 8.20 -10.28
CA PRO A 533 27.39 7.42 -10.74
C PRO A 533 27.37 5.97 -10.24
N GLU A 534 28.51 5.37 -9.97
CA GLU A 534 28.65 4.03 -9.41
C GLU A 534 28.32 3.97 -7.91
N ASP A 535 28.40 5.10 -7.21
CA ASP A 535 28.22 5.21 -5.76
C ASP A 535 26.91 5.89 -5.37
N ARG A 536 26.08 6.30 -6.34
CA ARG A 536 24.76 6.85 -6.10
C ARG A 536 23.66 5.94 -6.64
N PHE A 537 22.53 5.86 -5.93
CA PHE A 537 21.39 4.99 -6.25
C PHE A 537 20.11 5.75 -5.96
N LYS A 538 19.25 5.88 -6.98
CA LYS A 538 17.95 6.58 -6.89
C LYS A 538 16.82 5.63 -7.21
N TYR A 539 15.78 5.64 -6.39
CA TYR A 539 14.52 4.96 -6.67
C TYR A 539 13.36 5.91 -6.33
N PHE A 540 12.98 6.75 -7.28
CA PHE A 540 12.13 7.92 -7.07
C PHE A 540 12.73 8.88 -6.04
N ASP A 541 12.05 9.03 -4.89
CA ASP A 541 12.46 9.84 -3.75
C ASP A 541 13.49 9.15 -2.84
N ASP A 542 13.61 7.83 -2.90
CA ASP A 542 14.68 7.13 -2.17
C ASP A 542 16.03 7.37 -2.84
N LEU A 543 16.90 8.17 -2.19
CA LEU A 543 18.29 8.41 -2.59
C LEU A 543 19.21 7.76 -1.59
N THR A 544 20.11 6.91 -2.09
CA THR A 544 21.24 6.37 -1.31
C THR A 544 22.54 6.67 -2.02
N PHE A 545 23.54 7.06 -1.28
CA PHE A 545 24.90 7.13 -1.80
C PHE A 545 25.90 6.44 -0.86
N LEU A 546 27.00 6.01 -1.44
CA LEU A 546 28.04 5.27 -0.76
C LEU A 546 29.34 6.07 -0.77
N GLU A 547 30.06 6.01 0.33
CA GLU A 547 31.45 6.43 0.42
C GLU A 547 32.32 5.23 0.79
N ILE A 548 33.31 4.94 -0.05
CA ILE A 548 34.27 3.87 0.18
C ILE A 548 35.48 4.47 0.86
N ILE A 549 35.74 4.06 2.09
CA ILE A 549 36.79 4.63 2.95
C ILE A 549 37.91 3.60 3.16
N ASN A 550 39.15 4.00 2.85
CA ASN A 550 40.33 3.26 3.31
C ASN A 550 40.68 3.77 4.70
N LEU A 551 40.48 2.95 5.70
CA LEU A 551 40.65 3.33 7.12
C LEU A 551 42.09 3.65 7.51
N LEU A 552 43.06 3.09 6.79
CA LEU A 552 44.49 3.40 7.02
C LEU A 552 44.83 4.85 6.59
N ASN A 553 44.18 5.35 5.53
CA ASN A 553 44.44 6.69 5.00
C ASN A 553 43.88 7.81 5.89
N ILE A 554 42.88 7.54 6.70
CA ILE A 554 42.30 8.54 7.61
C ILE A 554 42.85 8.44 9.04
N GLY A 555 43.97 7.71 9.22
CA GLY A 555 44.70 7.67 10.50
C GLY A 555 43.97 6.94 11.63
N ILE A 556 43.03 6.04 11.30
CA ILE A 556 42.44 5.16 12.29
C ILE A 556 43.51 4.16 12.75
N ALA A 557 43.99 4.32 14.00
CA ALA A 557 45.06 3.53 14.58
C ALA A 557 44.77 2.02 14.51
N THR A 558 45.76 1.27 14.03
CA THR A 558 45.76 -0.19 14.11
C THR A 558 46.04 -0.57 15.55
N TYR A 559 45.04 -1.07 16.27
CA TYR A 559 45.29 -1.74 17.56
C TYR A 559 45.83 -3.13 17.28
N ASN A 560 47.11 -3.33 17.53
CA ASN A 560 47.71 -4.66 17.55
C ASN A 560 47.18 -5.41 18.77
N LEU A 561 46.34 -6.39 18.57
CA LEU A 561 45.81 -7.27 19.63
C LEU A 561 46.86 -8.13 20.32
N LYS A 562 48.13 -7.98 20.00
CA LYS A 562 49.24 -8.72 20.63
C LYS A 562 49.91 -8.00 21.80
N GLU A 563 49.62 -6.74 22.02
CA GLU A 563 50.11 -6.02 23.20
C GLU A 563 48.91 -5.81 24.15
N HIS A 564 49.14 -6.10 25.44
CA HIS A 564 48.15 -6.01 26.51
C HIS A 564 47.41 -4.68 26.46
N VAL A 565 46.15 -4.73 25.99
CA VAL A 565 45.21 -3.61 26.11
C VAL A 565 44.71 -3.61 27.57
N PRO A 566 44.86 -2.51 28.33
CA PRO A 566 44.20 -2.36 29.62
C PRO A 566 42.67 -2.59 29.43
N ASN A 567 42.09 -3.45 30.27
CA ASN A 567 40.70 -3.90 30.17
C ASN A 567 39.61 -2.82 30.27
N ASN A 568 39.94 -1.54 30.17
CA ASN A 568 38.98 -0.44 30.46
C ASN A 568 38.83 0.61 29.36
N ILE A 569 39.30 0.39 28.11
CA ILE A 569 38.97 1.29 27.02
C ILE A 569 38.07 0.55 26.02
N PRO A 570 36.79 0.91 25.90
CA PRO A 570 35.92 0.30 24.91
C PRO A 570 36.45 0.63 23.51
N VAL A 571 36.70 -0.38 22.69
CA VAL A 571 37.15 -0.31 21.29
C VAL A 571 36.17 0.48 20.39
N HIS A 572 35.09 0.97 20.94
CA HIS A 572 33.95 1.55 20.22
C HIS A 572 33.97 3.06 20.01
N ASN A 573 35.04 3.81 20.34
CA ASN A 573 34.98 5.25 20.45
C ASN A 573 35.87 6.06 19.47
N GLN A 574 36.28 5.50 18.34
CA GLN A 574 36.88 6.32 17.30
C GLN A 574 35.79 6.96 16.44
N ILE A 575 35.57 8.25 16.65
CA ILE A 575 34.64 9.05 15.81
C ILE A 575 35.49 9.64 14.67
N VAL A 576 35.16 9.24 13.43
CA VAL A 576 35.67 9.94 12.26
C VAL A 576 34.92 11.26 12.14
N LYS A 577 35.63 12.36 12.23
CA LYS A 577 35.05 13.70 12.15
C LYS A 577 34.38 13.90 10.77
N SER A 578 33.33 14.69 10.74
CA SER A 578 32.58 15.00 9.52
C SER A 578 33.41 15.60 8.40
N ASP A 579 34.42 16.43 8.75
CA ASP A 579 35.34 17.08 7.81
C ASP A 579 36.28 16.09 7.08
N GLN A 580 36.44 14.89 7.60
CA GLN A 580 37.23 13.81 6.98
C GLN A 580 36.43 12.92 6.03
N LEU A 581 35.11 13.15 5.91
CA LEU A 581 34.21 12.34 5.13
C LEU A 581 33.67 13.08 3.89
N LEU A 582 33.83 12.48 2.71
CA LEU A 582 33.20 12.98 1.48
C LEU A 582 31.69 13.01 1.60
N SER A 583 31.13 12.08 2.35
CA SER A 583 29.69 12.01 2.62
C SER A 583 29.13 13.27 3.26
N GLN A 584 29.90 13.97 4.11
CA GLN A 584 29.48 15.26 4.66
C GLN A 584 29.36 16.30 3.54
N GLY A 585 30.41 16.42 2.70
CA GLY A 585 30.40 17.35 1.56
C GLY A 585 29.28 17.02 0.55
N TYR A 586 28.95 15.74 0.37
CA TYR A 586 27.80 15.34 -0.46
C TYR A 586 26.47 15.80 0.14
N VAL A 587 26.26 15.59 1.45
CA VAL A 587 25.05 16.04 2.16
C VAL A 587 24.89 17.56 2.07
N GLU A 588 26.00 18.33 2.23
CA GLU A 588 25.98 19.79 2.13
C GLU A 588 25.59 20.25 0.71
N LYS A 589 26.21 19.70 -0.32
CA LYS A 589 25.88 20.01 -1.72
C LYS A 589 24.45 19.60 -2.10
N ILE A 590 23.96 18.47 -1.60
CA ILE A 590 22.56 18.07 -1.77
C ILE A 590 21.64 19.09 -1.07
N ASN A 591 22.01 19.56 0.12
CA ASN A 591 21.25 20.60 0.82
C ASN A 591 21.22 21.92 0.02
N GLU A 592 22.35 22.38 -0.53
CA GLU A 592 22.41 23.54 -1.42
C GLU A 592 21.51 23.33 -2.66
N TRP A 593 21.53 22.11 -3.24
CA TRP A 593 20.64 21.77 -4.33
C TRP A 593 19.17 21.90 -3.92
N THR A 594 18.81 21.45 -2.68
CA THR A 594 17.42 21.58 -2.17
C THR A 594 16.98 23.03 -2.03
N GLU A 595 17.86 23.91 -1.61
CA GLU A 595 17.57 25.35 -1.49
C GLU A 595 17.29 25.97 -2.87
N ARG A 596 18.15 25.68 -3.84
CA ARG A 596 17.96 26.14 -5.23
C ARG A 596 16.70 25.57 -5.88
N ASN A 597 16.34 24.33 -5.56
CA ASN A 597 15.18 23.63 -6.13
C ASN A 597 13.91 23.71 -5.25
N LYS A 598 13.95 24.50 -4.17
CA LYS A 598 12.83 24.72 -3.23
C LYS A 598 12.30 23.40 -2.64
N MET A 599 13.16 22.39 -2.53
CA MET A 599 12.88 21.11 -1.90
C MET A 599 13.36 21.10 -0.44
N VAL A 600 12.98 20.08 0.33
CA VAL A 600 13.37 19.99 1.74
C VAL A 600 13.79 18.58 2.10
N LEU A 601 14.98 18.43 2.69
CA LEU A 601 15.43 17.17 3.27
C LEU A 601 14.82 16.93 4.64
N ASN A 602 14.61 15.67 4.97
CA ASN A 602 14.11 15.23 6.26
C ASN A 602 15.25 14.66 7.11
N ALA A 603 15.93 15.51 7.87
CA ALA A 603 17.06 15.11 8.70
C ALA A 603 16.69 14.00 9.71
N LYS A 604 15.49 14.03 10.30
CA LYS A 604 15.04 13.01 11.27
C LYS A 604 14.90 11.62 10.64
N LYS A 605 14.53 11.53 9.36
CA LYS A 605 14.37 10.27 8.64
C LYS A 605 15.57 9.85 7.80
N SER A 606 16.46 10.79 7.46
CA SER A 606 17.75 10.48 6.84
C SER A 606 18.64 9.74 7.83
N LYS A 607 19.36 8.73 7.37
CA LYS A 607 20.10 7.79 8.23
C LYS A 607 21.44 7.43 7.61
N ASN A 608 22.34 6.94 8.46
CA ASN A 608 23.62 6.38 8.04
C ASN A 608 23.75 4.93 8.46
N MET A 609 24.54 4.16 7.70
CA MET A 609 24.94 2.81 8.06
C MET A 609 26.40 2.59 7.64
N ILE A 610 27.18 1.93 8.48
CA ILE A 610 28.54 1.55 8.15
C ILE A 610 28.58 0.05 7.87
N PHE A 611 29.07 -0.32 6.70
CA PHE A 611 29.43 -1.70 6.38
C PHE A 611 30.94 -1.86 6.65
N ASN A 612 31.26 -2.49 7.77
CA ASN A 612 32.64 -2.76 8.19
C ASN A 612 32.75 -4.18 8.76
N PHE A 613 33.53 -5.03 8.11
CA PHE A 613 33.68 -6.42 8.51
C PHE A 613 35.02 -6.71 9.21
N THR A 614 35.82 -5.66 9.44
CA THR A 614 37.08 -5.75 10.19
C THR A 614 36.77 -5.59 11.69
N LYS A 615 37.22 -6.50 12.54
CA LYS A 615 37.03 -6.40 13.99
C LYS A 615 37.98 -5.36 14.64
N GLN A 616 39.09 -5.10 14.01
CA GLN A 616 40.22 -4.29 14.56
C GLN A 616 40.05 -2.76 14.34
N HIS A 617 39.21 -2.36 13.38
CA HIS A 617 39.07 -0.96 12.98
C HIS A 617 37.60 -0.55 12.98
N GLN A 618 37.00 -0.50 14.17
CA GLN A 618 35.64 -0.01 14.34
C GLN A 618 35.63 1.50 14.50
N PHE A 619 34.70 2.18 13.86
CA PHE A 619 34.55 3.62 13.97
C PHE A 619 33.07 4.02 13.86
N MET A 620 32.75 5.23 14.27
CA MET A 620 31.44 5.87 14.08
C MET A 620 31.63 7.13 13.21
N THR A 621 30.61 7.53 12.49
CA THR A 621 30.59 8.77 11.72
C THR A 621 29.68 9.78 12.38
N SER A 622 29.99 11.07 12.19
CA SER A 622 29.20 12.21 12.67
C SER A 622 28.77 13.06 11.47
N ILE A 623 27.97 12.50 10.55
CA ILE A 623 27.44 13.26 9.41
C ILE A 623 26.26 14.10 9.90
N GLU A 624 26.26 15.37 9.53
CA GLU A 624 25.27 16.34 9.96
C GLU A 624 24.47 16.90 8.77
N LEU A 625 23.19 17.08 8.95
CA LEU A 625 22.30 17.76 8.01
C LEU A 625 21.57 18.89 8.74
N LYS A 626 21.85 20.15 8.35
CA LYS A 626 21.27 21.35 8.97
C LYS A 626 21.52 21.40 10.49
N GLY A 627 22.73 21.06 10.96
CA GLY A 627 23.08 21.01 12.37
C GLY A 627 22.50 19.83 13.16
N GLN A 628 21.76 18.93 12.52
CA GLN A 628 21.26 17.71 13.14
C GLN A 628 22.11 16.52 12.70
N LYS A 629 22.66 15.78 13.67
CA LYS A 629 23.39 14.53 13.39
C LYS A 629 22.44 13.47 12.84
N LEU A 630 22.86 12.82 11.76
CA LEU A 630 22.13 11.69 11.19
C LEU A 630 22.31 10.46 12.08
N GLU A 631 21.21 9.79 12.36
CA GLU A 631 21.23 8.58 13.19
C GLU A 631 21.97 7.45 12.48
N MET A 632 22.88 6.81 13.20
CA MET A 632 23.58 5.61 12.75
C MET A 632 22.74 4.39 13.03
N LEU A 633 22.52 3.53 12.02
CA LEU A 633 21.70 2.34 12.13
C LEU A 633 22.51 1.08 11.85
N ASP A 634 22.23 0.02 12.65
CA ASP A 634 22.70 -1.35 12.37
C ASP A 634 21.74 -2.12 11.47
N GLU A 635 20.51 -1.63 11.33
CA GLU A 635 19.45 -2.26 10.53
C GLU A 635 18.59 -1.19 9.85
N ILE A 636 18.36 -1.31 8.54
CA ILE A 636 17.47 -0.44 7.79
C ILE A 636 16.47 -1.23 6.94
N LYS A 637 15.25 -0.74 6.85
CA LYS A 637 14.24 -1.25 5.92
C LYS A 637 14.26 -0.42 4.63
N LEU A 638 14.97 -0.87 3.62
CA LEU A 638 15.10 -0.20 2.32
C LEU A 638 14.25 -0.92 1.27
N LEU A 639 13.35 -0.20 0.61
CA LEU A 639 12.44 -0.74 -0.43
C LEU A 639 11.77 -2.07 -0.03
N GLY A 640 11.39 -2.18 1.24
CA GLY A 640 10.72 -3.36 1.77
C GLY A 640 11.62 -4.51 2.23
N THR A 641 12.92 -4.46 1.99
CA THR A 641 13.93 -5.43 2.42
C THR A 641 14.66 -4.92 3.66
N ILE A 642 14.91 -5.77 4.66
CA ILE A 642 15.75 -5.43 5.80
C ILE A 642 17.20 -5.72 5.44
N ILE A 643 18.05 -4.72 5.60
CA ILE A 643 19.49 -4.77 5.40
C ILE A 643 20.14 -4.48 6.76
N THR A 644 21.08 -5.31 7.17
CA THR A 644 21.87 -5.13 8.40
C THR A 644 23.30 -4.73 8.05
N SER A 645 23.98 -4.01 8.95
CA SER A 645 25.38 -3.56 8.77
C SER A 645 26.36 -4.72 8.55
N ASP A 646 26.05 -5.91 9.04
CA ASP A 646 26.80 -7.15 8.85
C ASP A 646 26.37 -7.96 7.60
N LEU A 647 25.38 -7.48 6.83
CA LEU A 647 24.78 -8.13 5.67
C LEU A 647 24.35 -9.59 5.89
N LYS A 648 23.94 -9.93 7.11
CA LYS A 648 23.26 -11.20 7.39
C LYS A 648 21.77 -11.06 7.11
N TRP A 649 21.18 -12.14 6.60
CA TRP A 649 19.78 -12.13 6.17
C TRP A 649 18.80 -12.69 7.20
N ASP A 650 19.26 -12.95 8.44
CA ASP A 650 18.42 -13.52 9.51
C ASP A 650 17.22 -12.62 9.82
N ARG A 651 17.44 -11.32 10.04
CA ARG A 651 16.39 -10.33 10.33
C ARG A 651 15.37 -10.20 9.20
N ASN A 652 15.85 -10.17 7.95
CA ASN A 652 14.96 -10.13 6.78
C ASN A 652 14.13 -11.41 6.68
N THR A 653 14.74 -12.57 6.91
CA THR A 653 14.06 -13.88 6.90
C THR A 653 13.02 -13.97 8.01
N GLU A 654 13.34 -13.57 9.23
CA GLU A 654 12.39 -13.51 10.36
C GLU A 654 11.16 -12.66 10.02
N LYS A 655 11.37 -11.46 9.47
CA LYS A 655 10.28 -10.57 9.02
C LYS A 655 9.42 -11.23 7.93
N ILE A 656 10.05 -11.83 6.92
CA ILE A 656 9.36 -12.52 5.83
C ILE A 656 8.52 -13.67 6.38
N VAL A 657 9.09 -14.52 7.23
CA VAL A 657 8.40 -15.66 7.87
C VAL A 657 7.23 -15.16 8.72
N LYS A 658 7.44 -14.15 9.58
CA LYS A 658 6.39 -13.56 10.43
C LYS A 658 5.22 -13.03 9.59
N SER A 659 5.52 -12.26 8.54
CA SER A 659 4.49 -11.69 7.65
C SER A 659 3.76 -12.76 6.84
N SER A 660 4.48 -13.82 6.41
CA SER A 660 3.91 -14.93 5.65
C SER A 660 3.02 -15.81 6.53
N ASN A 661 3.42 -16.08 7.78
CA ASN A 661 2.59 -16.78 8.75
C ASN A 661 1.31 -15.99 9.09
N ALA A 662 1.39 -14.67 9.20
CA ALA A 662 0.20 -13.84 9.32
C ALA A 662 -0.74 -13.97 8.11
N ALA A 663 -0.18 -14.08 6.90
CA ALA A 663 -0.95 -14.29 5.67
C ALA A 663 -1.54 -15.71 5.55
N MET A 664 -0.95 -16.72 6.20
CA MET A 664 -1.50 -18.07 6.26
C MET A 664 -2.92 -18.11 6.84
N ARG A 665 -3.29 -17.12 7.67
CA ARG A 665 -4.67 -17.00 8.20
C ARG A 665 -5.71 -16.88 7.07
N VAL A 666 -5.38 -16.21 5.96
CA VAL A 666 -6.26 -16.11 4.79
C VAL A 666 -6.47 -17.49 4.15
N LEU A 667 -5.39 -18.26 3.99
CA LEU A 667 -5.45 -19.60 3.42
C LEU A 667 -6.26 -20.56 4.31
N HIS A 668 -6.04 -20.52 5.62
CA HIS A 668 -6.81 -21.32 6.60
C HIS A 668 -8.30 -20.92 6.63
N ALA A 669 -8.61 -19.62 6.60
CA ALA A 669 -9.99 -19.18 6.55
C ALA A 669 -10.68 -19.64 5.27
N ALA A 670 -10.00 -19.55 4.13
CA ALA A 670 -10.53 -20.00 2.85
C ALA A 670 -10.72 -21.52 2.78
N SER A 671 -9.80 -22.33 3.34
CA SER A 671 -9.87 -23.79 3.30
C SER A 671 -11.07 -24.36 4.05
N LYS A 672 -11.67 -23.61 4.98
CA LYS A 672 -12.92 -24.00 5.66
C LYS A 672 -14.13 -24.03 4.71
N PHE A 673 -14.06 -23.28 3.61
CA PHE A 673 -15.16 -23.13 2.65
C PHE A 673 -14.85 -23.68 1.27
N ILE A 674 -13.58 -23.79 0.90
CA ILE A 674 -13.10 -24.16 -0.44
C ILE A 674 -12.30 -25.45 -0.32
N ASN A 675 -12.70 -26.46 -1.12
CA ASN A 675 -11.98 -27.74 -1.18
C ASN A 675 -11.16 -27.89 -2.48
N GLU A 676 -11.31 -26.95 -3.44
CA GLU A 676 -10.63 -26.99 -4.71
C GLU A 676 -9.14 -26.60 -4.55
N ARG A 677 -8.25 -27.58 -4.64
CA ARG A 677 -6.78 -27.40 -4.52
C ARG A 677 -6.25 -26.30 -5.43
N LYS A 678 -6.81 -26.17 -6.66
CA LYS A 678 -6.40 -25.13 -7.60
C LYS A 678 -6.64 -23.71 -7.06
N ILE A 679 -7.79 -23.46 -6.44
CA ILE A 679 -8.14 -22.14 -5.87
C ILE A 679 -7.30 -21.86 -4.63
N LEU A 680 -7.14 -22.84 -3.73
CA LEU A 680 -6.30 -22.70 -2.55
C LEU A 680 -4.83 -22.44 -2.92
N LYS A 681 -4.32 -23.10 -3.97
CA LYS A 681 -2.98 -22.86 -4.51
C LYS A 681 -2.82 -21.41 -4.99
N GLU A 682 -3.81 -20.83 -5.65
CA GLU A 682 -3.77 -19.43 -6.08
C GLU A 682 -3.80 -18.46 -4.89
N ILE A 683 -4.62 -18.73 -3.87
CA ILE A 683 -4.63 -17.95 -2.63
C ILE A 683 -3.24 -17.97 -1.98
N TYR A 684 -2.62 -19.14 -1.89
CA TYR A 684 -1.25 -19.27 -1.40
C TYR A 684 -0.27 -18.43 -2.23
N TYR A 685 -0.36 -18.48 -3.58
CA TYR A 685 0.54 -17.72 -4.45
C TYR A 685 0.43 -16.22 -4.24
N VAL A 686 -0.80 -15.73 -4.10
CA VAL A 686 -1.05 -14.29 -3.98
C VAL A 686 -0.72 -13.76 -2.58
N TYR A 687 -1.11 -14.45 -1.53
CA TYR A 687 -1.03 -13.92 -0.17
C TYR A 687 0.23 -14.34 0.59
N VAL A 688 0.71 -15.54 0.39
CA VAL A 688 1.80 -16.12 1.17
C VAL A 688 3.10 -16.13 0.38
N ARG A 689 3.11 -16.79 -0.81
CA ARG A 689 4.33 -16.96 -1.60
C ARG A 689 4.91 -15.63 -2.08
N SER A 690 4.06 -14.66 -2.46
CA SER A 690 4.50 -13.32 -2.85
C SER A 690 5.36 -12.63 -1.79
N ARG A 691 5.10 -12.92 -0.50
CA ARG A 691 5.91 -12.41 0.61
C ARG A 691 7.19 -13.19 0.81
N LEU A 692 7.12 -14.53 0.68
CA LEU A 692 8.29 -15.42 0.78
C LEU A 692 9.33 -15.17 -0.32
N GLU A 693 8.90 -14.64 -1.47
CA GLU A 693 9.74 -14.37 -2.64
C GLU A 693 10.10 -12.88 -2.80
N HIS A 694 9.66 -12.00 -1.86
CA HIS A 694 9.95 -10.57 -1.98
C HIS A 694 11.45 -10.30 -2.01
N SER A 695 11.92 -9.65 -3.06
CA SER A 695 13.35 -9.35 -3.33
C SER A 695 14.29 -10.57 -3.24
N ALA A 696 13.79 -11.78 -3.51
CA ALA A 696 14.56 -13.02 -3.34
C ALA A 696 15.89 -13.03 -4.07
N VAL A 697 16.00 -12.40 -5.24
CA VAL A 697 17.24 -12.34 -6.03
C VAL A 697 18.36 -11.58 -5.35
N VAL A 698 18.04 -10.75 -4.35
CA VAL A 698 19.03 -9.94 -3.60
C VAL A 698 19.75 -10.80 -2.56
N TRP A 699 19.03 -11.70 -1.89
CA TRP A 699 19.52 -12.40 -0.70
C TRP A 699 19.61 -13.93 -0.82
N ASN A 700 19.04 -14.54 -1.87
CA ASN A 700 18.94 -15.98 -2.00
C ASN A 700 20.30 -16.72 -1.90
N SER A 701 21.30 -16.23 -2.61
CA SER A 701 22.62 -16.88 -2.66
C SER A 701 23.42 -16.81 -1.37
N SER A 702 23.07 -15.87 -0.48
CA SER A 702 23.76 -15.65 0.80
C SER A 702 23.01 -16.21 2.02
N LEU A 703 21.91 -16.95 1.80
CA LEU A 703 21.15 -17.56 2.89
C LEU A 703 21.93 -18.66 3.61
N THR A 704 21.73 -18.74 4.93
CA THR A 704 22.13 -19.91 5.73
C THR A 704 21.12 -21.05 5.53
N GLN A 705 21.54 -22.29 5.84
CA GLN A 705 20.64 -23.45 5.78
C GLN A 705 19.44 -23.30 6.72
N LYS A 706 19.63 -22.64 7.88
CA LYS A 706 18.55 -22.29 8.80
C LYS A 706 17.51 -21.41 8.12
N ASN A 707 17.94 -20.35 7.47
CA ASN A 707 17.03 -19.41 6.75
C ASN A 707 16.26 -20.11 5.63
N ILE A 708 16.92 -20.96 4.86
CA ILE A 708 16.28 -21.77 3.81
C ILE A 708 15.19 -22.64 4.40
N ASN A 709 15.50 -23.34 5.51
CA ASN A 709 14.57 -24.24 6.19
C ASN A 709 13.38 -23.48 6.80
N ASP A 710 13.60 -22.28 7.35
CA ASP A 710 12.54 -21.46 7.95
C ASP A 710 11.56 -20.96 6.89
N LEU A 711 12.03 -20.54 5.73
CA LEU A 711 11.19 -20.18 4.59
C LEU A 711 10.40 -21.39 4.06
N GLU A 712 11.08 -22.52 3.86
CA GLU A 712 10.46 -23.74 3.35
C GLU A 712 9.41 -24.31 4.31
N ARG A 713 9.58 -24.14 5.62
CA ARG A 713 8.61 -24.54 6.66
C ARG A 713 7.25 -23.88 6.44
N VAL A 714 7.21 -22.61 6.04
CA VAL A 714 5.96 -21.90 5.74
C VAL A 714 5.28 -22.52 4.52
N GLN A 715 6.03 -22.82 3.45
CA GLN A 715 5.46 -23.51 2.28
C GLN A 715 4.95 -24.90 2.63
N LYS A 716 5.70 -25.68 3.42
CA LYS A 716 5.26 -27.01 3.89
C LYS A 716 3.92 -26.92 4.62
N ALA A 717 3.76 -25.93 5.51
CA ALA A 717 2.50 -25.69 6.20
C ALA A 717 1.37 -25.32 5.23
N ALA A 718 1.64 -24.45 4.24
CA ALA A 718 0.65 -24.08 3.23
C ALA A 718 0.23 -25.27 2.36
N VAL A 719 1.18 -26.09 1.93
CA VAL A 719 0.92 -27.30 1.12
C VAL A 719 0.03 -28.29 1.90
N ARG A 720 0.25 -28.48 3.21
CA ARG A 720 -0.63 -29.32 4.05
C ARG A 720 -2.08 -28.80 4.04
N VAL A 721 -2.28 -27.49 4.13
CA VAL A 721 -3.62 -26.88 4.08
C VAL A 721 -4.27 -27.06 2.71
N ILE A 722 -3.50 -26.90 1.62
CA ILE A 722 -4.01 -27.04 0.25
C ILE A 722 -4.36 -28.48 -0.07
N TYR A 723 -3.53 -29.41 0.37
CA TYR A 723 -3.68 -30.85 0.09
C TYR A 723 -4.78 -31.48 0.94
N GLY A 724 -4.96 -30.99 2.18
CA GLY A 724 -5.86 -31.53 3.19
C GLY A 724 -5.13 -32.50 4.12
N ASN A 725 -5.28 -32.32 5.42
CA ASN A 725 -4.51 -33.09 6.44
C ASN A 725 -4.70 -34.61 6.33
N ASN A 726 -5.90 -35.06 6.00
CA ASN A 726 -6.21 -36.50 5.97
C ASN A 726 -5.58 -37.24 4.75
N ASN A 727 -5.21 -36.51 3.71
CA ASN A 727 -4.66 -37.09 2.46
C ASN A 727 -3.18 -36.80 2.28
N TYR A 728 -2.56 -36.06 3.21
CA TYR A 728 -1.17 -35.61 3.12
C TYR A 728 -0.21 -36.75 3.44
N VAL A 729 0.57 -37.20 2.46
CA VAL A 729 1.57 -38.27 2.61
C VAL A 729 2.96 -37.69 2.83
N SER A 730 3.50 -37.00 1.84
CA SER A 730 4.81 -36.38 1.93
C SER A 730 4.86 -35.02 1.23
N TYR A 731 5.83 -34.20 1.62
CA TYR A 731 5.97 -32.85 1.04
C TYR A 731 6.32 -32.91 -0.46
N LEU A 732 7.26 -33.78 -0.83
CA LEU A 732 7.72 -33.89 -2.21
C LEU A 732 6.63 -34.40 -3.14
N GLN A 733 5.88 -35.43 -2.69
CA GLN A 733 4.75 -35.96 -3.46
C GLN A 733 3.65 -34.90 -3.62
N ALA A 734 3.32 -34.18 -2.54
CA ALA A 734 2.31 -33.12 -2.61
C ALA A 734 2.73 -31.97 -3.53
N LEU A 735 4.02 -31.60 -3.59
CA LEU A 735 4.51 -30.61 -4.55
C LEU A 735 4.36 -31.12 -5.99
N GLN A 736 4.72 -32.35 -6.26
CA GLN A 736 4.60 -32.96 -7.59
C GLN A 736 3.15 -32.98 -8.08
N GLU A 737 2.21 -33.47 -7.25
CA GLU A 737 0.78 -33.54 -7.59
C GLU A 737 0.15 -32.15 -7.75
N LEU A 738 0.61 -31.17 -6.98
CA LEU A 738 0.14 -29.78 -7.10
C LEU A 738 0.82 -29.02 -8.25
N GLY A 739 1.82 -29.60 -8.90
CA GLY A 739 2.65 -28.93 -9.91
C GLY A 739 3.33 -27.68 -9.31
N MET A 740 3.98 -27.83 -8.17
CA MET A 740 4.68 -26.77 -7.45
C MET A 740 6.15 -27.09 -7.29
N ASP A 741 7.01 -26.11 -7.50
CA ASP A 741 8.43 -26.21 -7.13
C ASP A 741 8.61 -25.98 -5.61
N SER A 742 9.73 -26.46 -5.06
CA SER A 742 10.21 -25.99 -3.76
C SER A 742 10.53 -24.49 -3.82
N LEU A 743 10.50 -23.80 -2.69
CA LEU A 743 10.88 -22.37 -2.68
C LEU A 743 12.36 -22.17 -3.06
N ALA A 744 13.23 -23.14 -2.72
CA ALA A 744 14.63 -23.09 -3.10
C ALA A 744 14.80 -23.14 -4.63
N ASP A 745 14.21 -24.14 -5.29
CA ASP A 745 14.28 -24.26 -6.76
C ASP A 745 13.66 -23.06 -7.45
N ARG A 746 12.58 -22.56 -6.91
CA ARG A 746 11.90 -21.38 -7.45
C ARG A 746 12.78 -20.14 -7.38
N ARG A 747 13.43 -19.88 -6.23
CA ARG A 747 14.35 -18.75 -6.08
C ARG A 747 15.53 -18.86 -7.03
N GLU A 748 16.06 -20.07 -7.24
CA GLU A 748 17.10 -20.32 -8.24
C GLU A 748 16.65 -19.93 -9.66
N LYS A 749 15.44 -20.37 -10.07
CA LYS A 749 14.83 -19.99 -11.35
C LYS A 749 14.62 -18.47 -11.46
N MET A 750 14.24 -17.82 -10.36
CA MET A 750 14.06 -16.35 -10.31
C MET A 750 15.40 -15.61 -10.48
N CYS A 751 16.48 -16.06 -9.82
CA CYS A 751 17.82 -15.49 -9.97
C CYS A 751 18.31 -15.58 -11.42
N LEU A 752 18.16 -16.73 -12.06
CA LEU A 752 18.54 -16.91 -13.45
C LEU A 752 17.70 -16.02 -14.41
N LYS A 753 16.38 -15.94 -14.19
CA LYS A 753 15.51 -15.07 -14.98
C LYS A 753 15.87 -13.59 -14.81
N PHE A 754 16.17 -13.16 -13.58
CA PHE A 754 16.59 -11.82 -13.28
C PHE A 754 17.94 -11.49 -13.95
N ALA A 755 18.93 -12.38 -13.87
CA ALA A 755 20.20 -12.21 -14.53
C ALA A 755 20.05 -12.04 -16.05
N LYS A 756 19.19 -12.86 -16.69
CA LYS A 756 18.86 -12.70 -18.12
C LYS A 756 18.19 -11.35 -18.43
N ASN A 757 17.40 -10.82 -17.49
CA ASN A 757 16.78 -9.50 -17.64
C ASN A 757 17.82 -8.37 -17.51
N CYS A 758 18.75 -8.47 -16.57
CA CYS A 758 19.84 -7.50 -16.39
C CYS A 758 20.67 -7.29 -17.67
N LEU A 759 20.83 -8.33 -18.50
CA LEU A 759 21.55 -8.21 -19.79
C LEU A 759 20.85 -7.29 -20.81
N LYS A 760 19.56 -6.94 -20.58
CA LYS A 760 18.77 -6.06 -21.45
C LYS A 760 18.72 -4.62 -20.93
N ILE A 761 19.31 -4.33 -19.79
CA ILE A 761 19.27 -3.04 -19.10
C ILE A 761 20.69 -2.49 -19.06
N ASP A 762 20.91 -1.34 -19.68
CA ASP A 762 22.26 -0.80 -19.93
C ASP A 762 23.10 -0.62 -18.67
N ASN A 763 22.51 -0.03 -17.61
CA ASN A 763 23.20 0.17 -16.33
C ASN A 763 23.39 -1.10 -15.49
N MET A 764 22.77 -2.22 -15.87
CA MET A 764 22.95 -3.52 -15.23
C MET A 764 23.82 -4.48 -16.05
N LYS A 765 23.84 -4.31 -17.37
CA LYS A 765 24.57 -5.18 -18.31
C LYS A 765 26.08 -5.17 -18.02
N GLN A 766 26.63 -4.07 -17.60
CA GLN A 766 28.05 -3.92 -17.20
C GLN A 766 28.45 -4.83 -16.02
N LEU A 767 27.50 -5.27 -15.17
CA LEU A 767 27.74 -6.24 -14.11
C LEU A 767 27.95 -7.67 -14.62
N PHE A 768 27.75 -7.90 -15.90
CA PHE A 768 27.90 -9.20 -16.58
C PHE A 768 28.84 -9.09 -17.78
N PRO A 769 30.12 -8.75 -17.57
CA PRO A 769 31.06 -8.58 -18.65
C PRO A 769 31.26 -9.89 -19.39
N ARG A 770 31.44 -9.81 -20.71
CA ARG A 770 31.81 -11.00 -21.52
C ARG A 770 33.21 -11.45 -21.17
N TYR A 771 33.43 -12.75 -21.16
CA TYR A 771 34.74 -13.31 -20.97
C TYR A 771 35.57 -13.06 -22.24
N VAL A 772 36.68 -12.36 -22.10
CA VAL A 772 37.68 -12.14 -23.15
C VAL A 772 38.83 -13.09 -22.86
N SER A 773 39.05 -14.10 -23.73
CA SER A 773 40.16 -15.03 -23.57
C SER A 773 41.48 -14.33 -23.93
N LYS A 774 42.45 -14.38 -23.05
CA LYS A 774 43.82 -13.93 -23.34
C LYS A 774 44.64 -14.93 -24.17
N CYS A 775 44.14 -16.15 -24.41
CA CYS A 775 44.78 -17.21 -25.14
C CYS A 775 43.89 -17.69 -26.29
N PRO A 776 44.40 -17.85 -27.52
CA PRO A 776 43.63 -18.28 -28.68
C PRO A 776 43.24 -19.78 -28.64
N MET A 777 43.74 -20.55 -27.68
CA MET A 777 43.37 -21.98 -27.57
C MET A 777 41.87 -22.18 -27.29
N LEU A 778 41.22 -22.89 -28.18
CA LEU A 778 39.84 -23.31 -28.09
C LEU A 778 39.64 -24.36 -26.96
N THR A 779 39.45 -23.93 -25.74
CA THR A 779 38.99 -24.86 -24.69
C THR A 779 37.51 -25.18 -24.85
N ARG A 780 37.12 -26.49 -24.80
CA ARG A 780 35.74 -26.97 -24.97
C ARG A 780 34.71 -26.33 -24.03
N ASN A 781 35.13 -25.67 -22.96
CA ASN A 781 34.26 -25.09 -21.92
C ASN A 781 34.44 -23.58 -21.76
N LYS A 782 34.29 -22.79 -22.84
CA LYS A 782 34.35 -21.33 -22.71
C LYS A 782 33.13 -20.79 -21.99
N CYS A 783 33.35 -20.21 -20.80
CA CYS A 783 32.38 -19.35 -20.13
C CYS A 783 32.10 -18.12 -21.03
N LYS A 784 30.83 -17.76 -21.22
CA LYS A 784 30.44 -16.60 -22.03
C LYS A 784 30.58 -15.30 -21.24
N TYR A 785 30.39 -15.38 -19.92
CA TYR A 785 30.49 -14.25 -19.00
C TYR A 785 31.65 -14.44 -18.04
N ALA A 786 32.39 -13.39 -17.79
CA ALA A 786 33.38 -13.37 -16.73
C ALA A 786 32.69 -13.45 -15.37
N VAL A 787 33.20 -14.32 -14.50
CA VAL A 787 32.77 -14.33 -13.09
C VAL A 787 33.71 -13.42 -12.32
N ASN A 788 33.13 -12.48 -11.54
CA ASN A 788 33.94 -11.57 -10.72
C ASN A 788 34.86 -12.39 -9.81
N ARG A 789 36.14 -12.04 -9.80
CA ARG A 789 37.08 -12.63 -8.85
C ARG A 789 36.63 -12.21 -7.46
N SER A 790 36.37 -13.19 -6.63
CA SER A 790 35.93 -13.01 -5.25
C SER A 790 36.99 -13.54 -4.32
N LEU A 791 37.48 -12.71 -3.43
CA LEU A 791 38.53 -13.01 -2.48
C LEU A 791 37.95 -13.54 -1.17
N THR A 792 36.74 -13.11 -0.84
CA THR A 792 35.99 -13.58 0.34
C THR A 792 34.81 -14.47 -0.05
N GLU A 793 34.47 -15.43 0.82
CA GLU A 793 33.28 -16.27 0.64
C GLU A 793 31.98 -15.44 0.63
N ARG A 794 31.95 -14.33 1.39
CA ARG A 794 30.81 -13.42 1.46
C ARG A 794 30.52 -12.80 0.10
N TYR A 795 31.53 -12.26 -0.60
CA TYR A 795 31.35 -11.73 -1.96
C TYR A 795 31.06 -12.84 -2.95
N ARG A 796 31.78 -13.97 -2.87
CA ARG A 796 31.57 -15.12 -3.76
C ARG A 796 30.10 -15.60 -3.74
N ARG A 797 29.45 -15.60 -2.56
CA ARG A 797 28.06 -15.99 -2.37
C ARG A 797 27.08 -14.85 -2.61
N SER A 798 27.49 -13.65 -2.94
CA SER A 798 26.58 -12.53 -3.22
C SER A 798 25.88 -12.70 -4.55
N ALA A 799 24.86 -11.84 -4.78
CA ALA A 799 23.92 -11.98 -5.90
C ALA A 799 24.60 -11.98 -7.27
N ILE A 800 25.51 -11.04 -7.56
CA ILE A 800 26.11 -10.89 -8.90
C ILE A 800 27.07 -12.04 -9.23
N PRO A 801 28.10 -12.38 -8.43
CA PRO A 801 28.96 -13.53 -8.74
C PRO A 801 28.20 -14.85 -8.86
N ASP A 802 27.16 -15.04 -8.05
CA ASP A 802 26.31 -16.23 -8.15
C ASP A 802 25.50 -16.27 -9.46
N MET A 803 24.89 -15.15 -9.86
CA MET A 803 24.16 -15.05 -11.13
C MET A 803 25.06 -15.24 -12.37
N GLN A 804 26.29 -14.73 -12.32
CA GLN A 804 27.27 -14.94 -13.39
C GLN A 804 27.57 -16.44 -13.57
N ARG A 805 27.78 -17.19 -12.46
CA ARG A 805 27.96 -18.66 -12.51
C ARG A 805 26.73 -19.37 -13.04
N LYS A 806 25.52 -18.99 -12.59
CA LYS A 806 24.23 -19.57 -13.06
C LYS A 806 23.97 -19.33 -14.55
N LEU A 807 24.29 -18.12 -15.06
CA LEU A 807 24.23 -17.85 -16.51
C LEU A 807 25.14 -18.75 -17.31
N ASN A 808 26.39 -18.90 -16.91
CA ASN A 808 27.33 -19.77 -17.57
C ASN A 808 26.88 -21.25 -17.56
N LYS A 809 26.42 -21.74 -16.39
CA LYS A 809 25.85 -23.09 -16.24
C LYS A 809 24.66 -23.33 -17.18
N SER A 810 23.70 -22.40 -17.20
CA SER A 810 22.52 -22.48 -18.10
C SER A 810 22.91 -22.53 -19.58
N LEU A 811 23.92 -21.77 -20.00
CA LEU A 811 24.40 -21.79 -21.37
C LEU A 811 25.12 -23.08 -21.72
N MET A 812 25.87 -23.68 -20.80
CA MET A 812 26.53 -25.00 -21.00
C MET A 812 25.48 -26.11 -21.16
N GLU A 813 24.42 -26.07 -20.32
CA GLU A 813 23.30 -27.04 -20.41
C GLU A 813 22.56 -26.93 -21.74
N GLN A 814 22.28 -25.71 -22.22
CA GLN A 814 21.68 -25.50 -23.55
C GLN A 814 22.54 -26.01 -24.70
N ARG A 815 23.86 -25.80 -24.65
CA ARG A 815 24.80 -26.33 -25.66
C ARG A 815 24.84 -27.85 -25.65
N LYS A 816 24.85 -28.49 -24.48
CA LYS A 816 24.79 -29.95 -24.37
C LYS A 816 23.52 -30.53 -25.00
N LEU A 817 22.37 -29.90 -24.73
CA LEU A 817 21.09 -30.29 -25.31
C LEU A 817 21.09 -30.14 -26.84
N MET A 818 21.60 -29.03 -27.39
CA MET A 818 21.72 -28.84 -28.84
C MET A 818 22.64 -29.87 -29.49
N ASN A 819 23.82 -30.14 -28.89
CA ASN A 819 24.73 -31.14 -29.42
C ASN A 819 24.10 -32.56 -29.39
N ASN A 820 23.35 -32.91 -28.34
CA ASN A 820 22.65 -34.20 -28.27
C ASN A 820 21.55 -34.31 -29.32
N ILE A 821 20.85 -33.24 -29.66
CA ILE A 821 19.85 -33.22 -30.74
C ILE A 821 20.54 -33.42 -32.10
N VAL A 822 21.62 -32.71 -32.39
CA VAL A 822 22.38 -32.83 -33.63
C VAL A 822 22.98 -34.24 -33.79
N THR A 823 23.44 -34.84 -32.68
CA THR A 823 23.98 -36.24 -32.70
C THR A 823 22.90 -37.31 -32.74
N SER A 824 21.63 -37.00 -32.47
CA SER A 824 20.49 -37.92 -32.64
C SER A 824 19.81 -37.82 -34.00
N GLU A 825 20.08 -36.76 -34.76
CA GLU A 825 19.60 -36.56 -36.14
C GLU A 825 20.63 -36.97 -37.19
N LEU A 826 21.88 -37.27 -36.80
CA LEU A 826 22.92 -37.92 -37.54
C LEU A 826 22.95 -39.42 -37.21
#